data_7e8e546be89a74fe03d6af7216aa6f92
#
_entry.id   7e8e546be89a74fe03d6af7216aa6f92
#
_cell.length_a   1.000
_cell.length_b   1.000
_cell.length_c   1.000
_cell.angle_alpha   90.00
_cell.angle_beta   90.00
_cell.angle_gamma   90.00
#
_symmetry.space_group_name_H-M   'P 1'
#
loop_
_entity.id
_entity.type
_entity.pdbx_description
1 polymer ?
#
loop_
_entity_poly.entity_id
_entity_poly.type
_entity_poly.pdbx_seq_one_letter_code
_entity_poly.pdbx_strand_id
1 'polypeptide(L)'
;MAHDSVAARGTAARGTAVRGTAAAEPTRAKTGGGTLGTFAGVFTPSILTILGIILFLRLGFVVGNAGLWRALLVLAIANSISILTSFSLAAIATNFRVKGGGDYYLISRTLGPEFGGAIGLVLFLAQSVSVAFYAIGFAEGVTSLLAIEGLDPRLIAGGALLPLFALSWLGSDWATKFQYVIMAILVLAIGSFVIGAIGAFDSATFAASGAPAGELPFWAIFALFFPAVTGFTQGVSMSGDLRDPAKSLPRGTFYAVGISILVYVAVALLLAGSLPGSELIADYEAMNRVAFTPWLISAGLFAATLSSALASFMGGPRILQALAADKLFGFLTPFAKVTQKTGNPRRAVLLAFAIAVATVIFGNLNVVAPVVSMFFLISYGLMNYATYCEASAASPSFRPRFRGYHPWVSLAGCLACGGVMFAIDVTAGAVAFAVLMGIHQYLKRSGRPDRWADGSRSALFQDVRRNLLALKDTVEHDRDWRPMILAISEDTSRRERIIRFASWIEGGSGLTTAVRLHEGQGVRARAEGAAIEEEMRAQFQESGLQAFQRVVVAPDRLAGFRALVQGAGIGSIRPNVALFNWFDQEHAAEDAPGMQLHGELMRAALRHGCSLVVLSAPSAWFEQMAAVKDSSATRSKLSIDVWWHDDASSRLSLLLAYLMTRHDPWLDARIRVLAPAGEKTAQDRLSELGTMLDEVRIPAEAEIVKDTTLETVLEQSSVYTLAFFPVRLVGSVLCDEDRGPIPTTLGEGPAMAFVQAVKDIALDSQPDEGPQADAAKAEDAKEVVLKRAEQLRAEAEARRAGEVSLAEQLALATADGGTEEELSTLSQLLEAARREADEAQRRAVKAEAQVLLGGPPPVSRPESGDQEGSAEE
;
A
#
# COMPACT_ATOMS: atom_id res chain seq x y z
N MET A 1 -16.53 -47.89 -40.08
CA MET A 1 -15.64 -48.05 -41.23
C MET A 1 -14.46 -47.17 -40.91
N ALA A 2 -13.48 -47.71 -40.36
CA ALA A 2 -12.30 -48.38 -40.88
C ALA A 2 -11.18 -47.40 -41.25
N HIS A 3 -10.15 -47.47 -40.46
CA HIS A 3 -8.70 -47.61 -40.87
C HIS A 3 -8.04 -46.28 -41.34
N ASP A 4 -6.83 -45.89 -40.99
CA ASP A 4 -5.61 -46.70 -40.65
C ASP A 4 -4.55 -45.82 -39.96
N SER A 5 -3.74 -46.52 -39.21
CA SER A 5 -2.50 -46.14 -38.57
C SER A 5 -1.32 -45.94 -39.57
N VAL A 6 -0.48 -44.92 -39.34
CA VAL A 6 0.88 -44.91 -39.89
C VAL A 6 1.87 -44.51 -38.81
N ALA A 7 2.72 -45.51 -38.45
CA ALA A 7 3.91 -45.31 -37.65
C ALA A 7 5.06 -44.82 -38.55
N ALA A 8 5.75 -43.77 -38.13
CA ALA A 8 7.02 -43.37 -38.74
C ALA A 8 8.14 -43.36 -37.68
N ARG A 9 9.16 -44.15 -37.96
CA ARG A 9 10.39 -44.38 -37.21
C ARG A 9 11.25 -43.09 -37.16
N GLY A 10 11.72 -42.77 -35.99
CA GLY A 10 12.70 -41.70 -35.79
C GLY A 10 14.13 -42.15 -36.05
N THR A 11 14.93 -41.23 -36.48
CA THR A 11 16.40 -41.34 -36.56
C THR A 11 17.02 -40.60 -35.40
N ALA A 12 17.83 -41.29 -34.63
CA ALA A 12 18.61 -40.77 -33.52
C ALA A 12 19.77 -39.89 -34.02
N ALA A 13 19.86 -38.65 -33.57
CA ALA A 13 21.07 -37.83 -33.65
C ALA A 13 21.71 -37.79 -32.26
N ARG A 14 22.93 -38.32 -32.18
CA ARG A 14 23.81 -38.23 -31.00
C ARG A 14 24.30 -36.80 -30.83
N GLY A 15 23.81 -36.11 -29.79
CA GLY A 15 24.39 -34.86 -29.29
C GLY A 15 25.25 -35.15 -28.07
N THR A 16 26.49 -34.72 -28.11
CA THR A 16 27.49 -34.83 -27.06
C THR A 16 27.08 -34.03 -25.83
N ALA A 17 26.81 -34.71 -24.72
CA ALA A 17 26.53 -34.12 -23.44
C ALA A 17 27.82 -33.57 -22.80
N VAL A 18 27.84 -32.24 -22.61
CA VAL A 18 28.79 -31.59 -21.69
C VAL A 18 28.32 -31.89 -20.26
N ARG A 19 29.19 -32.60 -19.52
CA ARG A 19 28.99 -32.87 -18.09
C ARG A 19 29.10 -31.57 -17.32
N GLY A 20 27.93 -30.90 -17.04
CA GLY A 20 27.81 -29.94 -15.97
C GLY A 20 27.76 -30.67 -14.64
N THR A 21 28.58 -30.27 -13.71
CA THR A 21 28.62 -30.71 -12.31
C THR A 21 27.23 -30.55 -11.68
N ALA A 22 26.56 -31.67 -11.46
CA ALA A 22 25.30 -31.70 -10.74
C ALA A 22 25.50 -31.19 -9.31
N ALA A 23 24.99 -30.00 -9.00
CA ALA A 23 24.77 -29.58 -7.62
C ALA A 23 23.79 -30.62 -7.01
N ALA A 24 24.21 -31.24 -5.89
CA ALA A 24 23.42 -32.21 -5.18
C ALA A 24 22.03 -31.62 -4.86
N GLU A 25 20.98 -32.19 -5.43
CA GLU A 25 19.61 -31.95 -5.01
C GLU A 25 19.52 -32.17 -3.50
N PRO A 26 18.93 -31.24 -2.74
CA PRO A 26 18.67 -31.47 -1.34
C PRO A 26 17.72 -32.67 -1.25
N THR A 27 18.17 -33.73 -0.58
CA THR A 27 17.43 -34.95 -0.28
C THR A 27 15.98 -34.60 0.03
N ARG A 28 15.05 -34.99 -0.81
CA ARG A 28 13.61 -34.90 -0.62
C ARG A 28 13.30 -35.54 0.72
N ALA A 29 13.10 -34.71 1.75
CA ALA A 29 12.56 -35.17 3.02
C ALA A 29 11.26 -35.89 2.72
N LYS A 30 11.13 -37.11 3.23
CA LYS A 30 9.93 -37.95 3.10
C LYS A 30 8.73 -37.09 3.40
N THR A 31 7.88 -36.86 2.44
CA THR A 31 6.52 -36.28 2.62
C THR A 31 5.65 -37.35 3.27
N GLY A 32 5.94 -37.70 4.52
CA GLY A 32 5.02 -38.35 5.41
C GLY A 32 4.01 -37.29 5.81
N GLY A 33 2.76 -37.41 5.40
CA GLY A 33 1.69 -36.59 5.95
C GLY A 33 1.71 -36.74 7.48
N GLY A 34 1.57 -35.62 8.23
CA GLY A 34 1.57 -35.64 9.69
C GLY A 34 0.53 -36.63 10.22
N THR A 35 0.78 -37.14 11.39
CA THR A 35 -0.05 -38.21 11.99
C THR A 35 -1.14 -37.67 12.92
N LEU A 36 -1.02 -36.40 13.37
CA LEU A 36 -1.87 -35.81 14.38
C LEU A 36 -3.20 -35.28 13.79
N GLY A 37 -4.29 -35.59 14.47
CA GLY A 37 -5.62 -35.04 14.19
C GLY A 37 -5.88 -33.72 14.91
N THR A 38 -7.08 -33.15 14.73
CA THR A 38 -7.53 -31.88 15.34
C THR A 38 -7.39 -31.87 16.85
N PHE A 39 -7.83 -32.94 17.53
CA PHE A 39 -7.84 -33.02 18.97
C PHE A 39 -6.43 -33.08 19.56
N ALA A 40 -5.60 -34.02 19.09
CA ALA A 40 -4.24 -34.21 19.60
C ALA A 40 -3.26 -33.09 19.19
N GLY A 41 -3.38 -32.58 17.98
CA GLY A 41 -2.39 -31.67 17.41
C GLY A 41 -2.72 -30.17 17.56
N VAL A 42 -3.99 -29.82 17.87
CA VAL A 42 -4.39 -28.42 18.00
C VAL A 42 -5.15 -28.15 19.29
N PHE A 43 -6.28 -28.83 19.50
CA PHE A 43 -7.13 -28.58 20.66
C PHE A 43 -6.40 -28.80 21.98
N THR A 44 -5.78 -29.96 22.15
CA THR A 44 -5.12 -30.32 23.42
C THR A 44 -3.98 -29.40 23.80
N PRO A 45 -2.97 -29.11 22.94
CA PRO A 45 -1.91 -28.17 23.27
C PRO A 45 -2.42 -26.77 23.52
N SER A 46 -3.43 -26.30 22.76
CA SER A 46 -4.00 -24.96 22.93
C SER A 46 -4.75 -24.83 24.25
N ILE A 47 -5.66 -25.77 24.59
CA ILE A 47 -6.46 -25.71 25.83
C ILE A 47 -5.59 -25.84 27.07
N LEU A 48 -4.56 -26.70 27.06
CA LEU A 48 -3.61 -26.84 28.15
C LEU A 48 -2.80 -25.57 28.40
N THR A 49 -2.52 -24.83 27.39
CA THR A 49 -1.78 -23.56 27.51
C THR A 49 -2.71 -22.43 27.96
N ILE A 50 -3.94 -22.36 27.45
CA ILE A 50 -4.93 -21.36 27.86
C ILE A 50 -5.36 -21.56 29.29
N LEU A 51 -5.79 -22.79 29.68
CA LEU A 51 -6.18 -23.10 31.04
C LEU A 51 -4.94 -23.39 31.93
N GLY A 52 -3.97 -22.46 31.87
CA GLY A 52 -2.68 -22.59 32.54
C GLY A 52 -2.57 -21.79 33.83
N ILE A 53 -1.39 -21.25 34.05
CA ILE A 53 -0.95 -20.58 35.27
C ILE A 53 -1.88 -19.46 35.75
N ILE A 54 -2.42 -18.65 34.88
CA ILE A 54 -3.25 -17.48 35.22
C ILE A 54 -4.58 -17.94 35.80
N LEU A 55 -5.15 -19.04 35.29
CA LEU A 55 -6.38 -19.62 35.83
C LEU A 55 -6.23 -19.97 37.31
N PHE A 56 -5.14 -20.66 37.68
CA PHE A 56 -4.91 -21.18 39.01
C PHE A 56 -4.39 -20.14 40.01
N LEU A 57 -3.46 -19.23 39.58
CA LEU A 57 -2.76 -18.33 40.49
C LEU A 57 -3.16 -16.85 40.38
N ARG A 58 -3.82 -16.43 39.33
CA ARG A 58 -4.07 -14.99 39.13
C ARG A 58 -5.52 -14.62 38.86
N LEU A 59 -6.39 -15.57 38.52
CA LEU A 59 -7.78 -15.22 38.22
C LEU A 59 -8.51 -14.70 39.48
N GLY A 60 -8.27 -15.30 40.67
CA GLY A 60 -8.77 -14.77 41.92
C GLY A 60 -8.31 -13.36 42.22
N PHE A 61 -6.99 -13.10 42.05
CA PHE A 61 -6.39 -11.77 42.20
C PHE A 61 -6.98 -10.75 41.23
N VAL A 62 -7.25 -11.15 39.98
CA VAL A 62 -7.90 -10.28 38.96
C VAL A 62 -9.33 -9.94 39.40
N VAL A 63 -10.11 -10.93 39.82
CA VAL A 63 -11.50 -10.73 40.29
C VAL A 63 -11.52 -9.82 41.53
N GLY A 64 -10.66 -10.07 42.52
CA GLY A 64 -10.57 -9.28 43.76
C GLY A 64 -10.19 -7.80 43.47
N ASN A 65 -9.13 -7.56 42.71
CA ASN A 65 -8.69 -6.21 42.39
C ASN A 65 -9.68 -5.43 41.51
N ALA A 66 -10.21 -6.05 40.47
CA ALA A 66 -11.09 -5.36 39.51
C ALA A 66 -12.55 -5.27 39.99
N GLY A 67 -12.97 -6.16 40.90
CA GLY A 67 -14.37 -6.49 41.10
C GLY A 67 -14.93 -7.31 39.93
N LEU A 68 -15.99 -8.08 40.17
CA LEU A 68 -16.52 -9.04 39.20
C LEU A 68 -16.81 -8.44 37.82
N TRP A 69 -17.52 -7.31 37.77
CA TRP A 69 -17.93 -6.73 36.48
C TRP A 69 -16.78 -6.25 35.63
N ARG A 70 -15.79 -5.59 36.26
CA ARG A 70 -14.56 -5.16 35.51
C ARG A 70 -13.70 -6.35 35.15
N ALA A 71 -13.64 -7.39 35.99
CA ALA A 71 -12.94 -8.63 35.65
C ALA A 71 -13.57 -9.32 34.43
N LEU A 72 -14.91 -9.41 34.37
CA LEU A 72 -15.61 -9.91 33.19
C LEU A 72 -15.37 -9.06 31.95
N LEU A 73 -15.24 -7.72 32.09
CA LEU A 73 -14.87 -6.85 30.99
C LEU A 73 -13.44 -7.10 30.51
N VAL A 74 -12.48 -7.31 31.43
CA VAL A 74 -11.11 -7.74 31.10
C VAL A 74 -11.13 -9.05 30.32
N LEU A 75 -11.88 -10.04 30.81
CA LEU A 75 -12.04 -11.31 30.11
C LEU A 75 -12.65 -11.14 28.71
N ALA A 76 -13.68 -10.29 28.58
CA ALA A 76 -14.36 -10.03 27.32
C ALA A 76 -13.42 -9.39 26.28
N ILE A 77 -12.68 -8.35 26.67
CA ILE A 77 -11.73 -7.66 25.78
C ILE A 77 -10.61 -8.62 25.37
N ALA A 78 -9.99 -9.32 26.31
CA ALA A 78 -8.91 -10.25 26.06
C ALA A 78 -9.33 -11.40 25.12
N ASN A 79 -10.49 -12.01 25.38
CA ASN A 79 -11.01 -13.06 24.52
C ASN A 79 -11.48 -12.54 23.15
N SER A 80 -11.97 -11.30 23.06
CA SER A 80 -12.31 -10.69 21.76
C SER A 80 -11.09 -10.61 20.86
N ILE A 81 -9.92 -10.21 21.39
CA ILE A 81 -8.66 -10.22 20.64
C ILE A 81 -8.32 -11.63 20.15
N SER A 82 -8.43 -12.64 21.05
CA SER A 82 -8.13 -14.03 20.69
C SER A 82 -9.11 -14.58 19.65
N ILE A 83 -10.39 -14.23 19.72
CA ILE A 83 -11.40 -14.60 18.72
C ILE A 83 -11.08 -13.94 17.37
N LEU A 84 -10.87 -12.61 17.32
CA LEU A 84 -10.56 -11.87 16.10
C LEU A 84 -9.28 -12.42 15.43
N THR A 85 -8.25 -12.70 16.23
CA THR A 85 -7.01 -13.28 15.73
C THR A 85 -7.21 -14.73 15.26
N SER A 86 -8.08 -15.49 15.90
CA SER A 86 -8.43 -16.85 15.45
C SER A 86 -9.14 -16.87 14.10
N PHE A 87 -9.96 -15.86 13.78
CA PHE A 87 -10.53 -15.69 12.45
C PHE A 87 -9.44 -15.45 11.39
N SER A 88 -8.49 -14.57 11.66
CA SER A 88 -7.34 -14.29 10.79
C SER A 88 -6.48 -15.54 10.61
N LEU A 89 -6.16 -16.24 11.68
CA LEU A 89 -5.41 -17.50 11.66
C LEU A 89 -6.14 -18.55 10.82
N ALA A 90 -7.45 -18.71 10.99
CA ALA A 90 -8.26 -19.65 10.22
C ALA A 90 -8.27 -19.33 8.74
N ALA A 91 -8.33 -18.05 8.36
CA ALA A 91 -8.28 -17.61 6.97
C ALA A 91 -6.95 -17.99 6.31
N ILE A 92 -5.82 -17.64 6.93
CA ILE A 92 -4.49 -17.94 6.40
C ILE A 92 -4.24 -19.46 6.38
N ALA A 93 -4.54 -20.16 7.47
CA ALA A 93 -4.31 -21.61 7.60
C ALA A 93 -5.11 -22.44 6.58
N THR A 94 -6.24 -21.94 6.11
CA THR A 94 -7.07 -22.59 5.08
C THR A 94 -6.65 -22.18 3.66
N ASN A 95 -5.88 -21.11 3.51
CA ASN A 95 -5.40 -20.63 2.21
C ASN A 95 -4.06 -21.29 1.82
N PHE A 96 -3.13 -21.43 2.76
CA PHE A 96 -1.80 -21.99 2.51
C PHE A 96 -1.62 -23.34 3.18
N ARG A 97 -0.81 -24.19 2.57
CA ARG A 97 -0.30 -25.39 3.27
C ARG A 97 0.78 -24.96 4.25
N VAL A 98 0.42 -24.89 5.52
CA VAL A 98 1.36 -24.51 6.58
C VAL A 98 2.42 -25.61 6.72
N LYS A 99 3.68 -25.22 6.56
CA LYS A 99 4.86 -26.06 6.83
C LYS A 99 5.38 -25.72 8.24
N GLY A 100 6.39 -26.40 8.72
CA GLY A 100 7.01 -26.07 10.02
C GLY A 100 7.49 -24.62 10.11
N GLY A 101 7.53 -24.07 11.32
CA GLY A 101 7.90 -22.65 11.57
C GLY A 101 6.78 -21.82 12.21
N GLY A 102 5.59 -22.42 12.41
CA GLY A 102 4.46 -21.84 13.16
C GLY A 102 3.99 -20.50 12.56
N ASP A 103 3.66 -19.57 13.46
CA ASP A 103 3.15 -18.24 13.12
C ASP A 103 4.11 -17.44 12.25
N TYR A 104 5.43 -17.56 12.46
CA TYR A 104 6.43 -16.95 11.61
C TYR A 104 6.27 -17.35 10.14
N TYR A 105 6.09 -18.64 9.86
CA TYR A 105 5.93 -19.12 8.49
C TYR A 105 4.69 -18.51 7.83
N LEU A 106 3.57 -18.46 8.55
CA LEU A 106 2.33 -17.87 8.06
C LEU A 106 2.52 -16.39 7.69
N ILE A 107 3.10 -15.62 8.59
CA ILE A 107 3.24 -14.17 8.44
C ILE A 107 4.27 -13.82 7.36
N SER A 108 5.42 -14.51 7.36
CA SER A 108 6.49 -14.21 6.40
C SER A 108 6.13 -14.54 4.95
N ARG A 109 5.26 -15.53 4.74
CA ARG A 109 4.78 -15.90 3.38
C ARG A 109 3.61 -15.04 2.91
N THR A 110 3.02 -14.27 3.81
CA THR A 110 1.90 -13.37 3.52
C THR A 110 2.37 -11.94 3.32
N LEU A 111 3.09 -11.38 4.28
CA LEU A 111 3.56 -9.98 4.28
C LEU A 111 4.96 -9.76 3.69
N GLY A 112 5.63 -10.82 3.31
CA GLY A 112 7.01 -10.73 2.85
C GLY A 112 8.05 -10.88 3.98
N PRO A 113 9.33 -10.95 3.57
CA PRO A 113 10.44 -11.24 4.47
C PRO A 113 10.72 -10.15 5.50
N GLU A 114 10.42 -8.89 5.16
CA GLU A 114 10.72 -7.74 6.03
C GLU A 114 9.85 -7.75 7.29
N PHE A 115 8.54 -7.86 7.13
CA PHE A 115 7.62 -8.00 8.26
C PHE A 115 7.77 -9.35 8.96
N GLY A 116 7.87 -10.43 8.18
CA GLY A 116 8.08 -11.76 8.72
C GLY A 116 9.33 -11.84 9.59
N GLY A 117 10.43 -11.23 9.16
CA GLY A 117 11.67 -11.19 9.91
C GLY A 117 11.54 -10.50 11.26
N ALA A 118 10.91 -9.32 11.28
CA ALA A 118 10.70 -8.56 12.51
C ALA A 118 9.81 -9.34 13.51
N ILE A 119 8.70 -9.89 13.03
CA ILE A 119 7.75 -10.64 13.85
C ILE A 119 8.34 -11.95 14.35
N GLY A 120 9.07 -12.67 13.49
CA GLY A 120 9.71 -13.93 13.88
C GLY A 120 10.67 -13.76 15.05
N LEU A 121 11.40 -12.65 15.10
CA LEU A 121 12.27 -12.34 16.23
C LEU A 121 11.46 -12.04 17.50
N VAL A 122 10.39 -11.25 17.41
CA VAL A 122 9.49 -10.95 18.53
C VAL A 122 8.84 -12.21 19.07
N LEU A 123 8.34 -13.08 18.19
CA LEU A 123 7.75 -14.37 18.58
C LEU A 123 8.73 -15.30 19.26
N PHE A 124 9.96 -15.37 18.77
CA PHE A 124 11.02 -16.15 19.41
C PHE A 124 11.30 -15.66 20.84
N LEU A 125 11.37 -14.33 21.02
CA LEU A 125 11.57 -13.72 22.35
C LEU A 125 10.34 -13.97 23.24
N ALA A 126 9.12 -13.77 22.73
CA ALA A 126 7.89 -14.05 23.45
C ALA A 126 7.85 -15.48 23.99
N GLN A 127 8.11 -16.47 23.13
CA GLN A 127 8.12 -17.88 23.53
C GLN A 127 9.24 -18.19 24.54
N SER A 128 10.43 -17.59 24.38
CA SER A 128 11.56 -17.82 25.30
C SER A 128 11.29 -17.22 26.68
N VAL A 129 10.68 -16.03 26.76
CA VAL A 129 10.27 -15.39 28.03
C VAL A 129 9.08 -16.15 28.64
N SER A 130 8.18 -16.69 27.83
CA SER A 130 7.05 -17.52 28.31
C SER A 130 7.51 -18.79 29.01
N VAL A 131 8.64 -19.41 28.59
CA VAL A 131 9.23 -20.55 29.32
C VAL A 131 9.55 -20.15 30.77
N ALA A 132 10.17 -19.00 30.96
CA ALA A 132 10.46 -18.49 32.33
C ALA A 132 9.19 -18.17 33.11
N PHE A 133 8.20 -17.55 32.47
CA PHE A 133 6.90 -17.22 33.03
C PHE A 133 6.23 -18.46 33.65
N TYR A 134 6.19 -19.55 32.89
CA TYR A 134 5.63 -20.80 33.38
C TYR A 134 6.49 -21.48 34.46
N ALA A 135 7.84 -21.39 34.36
CA ALA A 135 8.72 -21.94 35.38
C ALA A 135 8.63 -21.16 36.71
N ILE A 136 8.47 -19.83 36.67
CA ILE A 136 8.25 -19.00 37.86
C ILE A 136 6.93 -19.37 38.52
N GLY A 137 5.85 -19.56 37.78
CA GLY A 137 4.58 -19.95 38.32
C GLY A 137 4.58 -21.38 38.89
N PHE A 138 5.30 -22.31 38.27
CA PHE A 138 5.56 -23.61 38.84
C PHE A 138 6.27 -23.46 40.21
N ALA A 139 7.27 -22.61 40.31
CA ALA A 139 8.01 -22.37 41.55
C ALA A 139 7.14 -21.74 42.64
N GLU A 140 6.28 -20.74 42.27
CA GLU A 140 5.31 -20.17 43.23
C GLU A 140 4.43 -21.27 43.87
N GLY A 141 3.84 -22.15 43.02
CA GLY A 141 3.01 -23.25 43.50
C GLY A 141 3.77 -24.28 44.34
N VAL A 142 5.05 -24.59 43.99
CA VAL A 142 5.87 -25.51 44.83
C VAL A 142 6.23 -24.88 46.14
N THR A 143 6.59 -23.60 46.15
CA THR A 143 6.93 -22.89 47.40
C THR A 143 5.75 -22.84 48.34
N SER A 144 4.56 -22.58 47.83
CA SER A 144 3.34 -22.58 48.63
C SER A 144 2.97 -23.98 49.16
N LEU A 145 3.06 -25.03 48.33
CA LEU A 145 2.73 -26.40 48.73
C LEU A 145 3.67 -26.94 49.82
N LEU A 146 4.98 -26.64 49.70
CA LEU A 146 5.97 -27.21 50.63
C LEU A 146 6.15 -26.36 51.87
N ALA A 147 5.62 -25.13 51.94
CA ALA A 147 5.73 -24.18 53.03
C ALA A 147 7.17 -24.08 53.61
N ILE A 148 8.20 -24.17 52.73
CA ILE A 148 9.61 -24.11 53.12
C ILE A 148 10.01 -22.66 53.26
N GLU A 149 10.16 -22.19 54.47
CA GLU A 149 10.71 -20.88 54.77
C GLU A 149 12.20 -20.80 54.41
N GLY A 150 12.57 -19.79 53.61
CA GLY A 150 13.95 -19.47 53.22
C GLY A 150 14.45 -20.06 51.92
N LEU A 151 13.64 -20.80 51.13
CA LEU A 151 14.02 -21.26 49.81
C LEU A 151 13.62 -20.21 48.76
N ASP A 152 14.62 -19.67 48.05
CA ASP A 152 14.35 -18.68 46.96
C ASP A 152 13.55 -19.36 45.80
N PRO A 153 12.34 -18.89 45.46
CA PRO A 153 11.55 -19.42 44.34
C PRO A 153 12.31 -19.47 43.01
N ARG A 154 13.31 -18.61 42.82
CA ARG A 154 14.15 -18.58 41.63
C ARG A 154 15.00 -19.84 41.46
N LEU A 155 15.42 -20.45 42.58
CA LEU A 155 16.17 -21.71 42.55
C LEU A 155 15.28 -22.86 42.08
N ILE A 156 14.02 -22.88 42.55
CA ILE A 156 13.03 -23.89 42.14
C ILE A 156 12.73 -23.70 40.64
N ALA A 157 12.46 -22.47 40.21
CA ALA A 157 12.22 -22.15 38.79
C ALA A 157 13.41 -22.54 37.91
N GLY A 158 14.64 -22.19 38.31
CA GLY A 158 15.86 -22.59 37.64
C GLY A 158 16.06 -24.11 37.59
N GLY A 159 15.75 -24.80 38.71
CA GLY A 159 15.74 -26.26 38.79
C GLY A 159 14.73 -26.92 37.82
N ALA A 160 13.55 -26.33 37.66
CA ALA A 160 12.52 -26.79 36.72
C ALA A 160 12.92 -26.59 35.26
N LEU A 161 13.70 -25.54 34.97
CA LEU A 161 14.20 -25.28 33.61
C LEU A 161 15.15 -26.39 33.10
N LEU A 162 15.90 -27.06 33.97
CA LEU A 162 16.87 -28.08 33.54
C LEU A 162 16.23 -29.32 32.93
N PRO A 163 15.23 -29.99 33.53
CA PRO A 163 14.54 -31.11 32.88
C PRO A 163 13.77 -30.67 31.63
N LEU A 164 13.17 -29.48 31.63
CA LEU A 164 12.52 -28.93 30.44
C LEU A 164 13.53 -28.72 29.29
N PHE A 165 14.71 -28.20 29.59
CA PHE A 165 15.81 -28.06 28.63
C PHE A 165 16.24 -29.45 28.10
N ALA A 166 16.44 -30.43 28.99
CA ALA A 166 16.81 -31.78 28.60
C ALA A 166 15.77 -32.42 27.67
N LEU A 167 14.48 -32.29 27.99
CA LEU A 167 13.39 -32.77 27.12
C LEU A 167 13.34 -32.09 25.79
N SER A 168 13.48 -30.75 25.75
CA SER A 168 13.53 -29.97 24.51
C SER A 168 14.75 -30.32 23.67
N TRP A 169 15.88 -30.61 24.31
CA TRP A 169 17.13 -31.02 23.65
C TRP A 169 17.06 -32.42 23.02
N LEU A 170 16.35 -33.35 23.66
CA LEU A 170 16.21 -34.75 23.20
C LEU A 170 15.18 -34.91 22.08
N GLY A 171 14.10 -34.10 22.08
CA GLY A 171 13.06 -34.08 21.01
C GLY A 171 11.67 -34.49 21.48
N SER A 172 10.66 -34.37 20.58
CA SER A 172 9.24 -34.19 20.91
C SER A 172 8.36 -35.42 20.96
N ASP A 173 8.81 -36.63 20.66
CA ASP A 173 7.91 -37.77 20.45
C ASP A 173 7.13 -38.23 21.69
N TRP A 174 7.63 -37.94 22.89
CA TRP A 174 6.99 -38.26 24.18
C TRP A 174 5.98 -37.18 24.64
N ALA A 175 6.18 -35.92 24.21
CA ALA A 175 5.38 -34.80 24.71
C ALA A 175 3.89 -34.95 24.38
N THR A 176 3.53 -35.45 23.22
CA THR A 176 2.14 -35.51 22.74
C THR A 176 1.32 -36.56 23.54
N LYS A 177 1.93 -37.70 23.91
CA LYS A 177 1.23 -38.74 24.73
C LYS A 177 1.02 -38.26 26.14
N PHE A 178 1.95 -37.54 26.71
CA PHE A 178 1.90 -37.02 28.06
C PHE A 178 0.84 -35.89 28.19
N GLN A 179 0.55 -35.17 27.16
CA GLN A 179 -0.50 -34.14 27.14
C GLN A 179 -1.90 -34.65 27.48
N TYR A 180 -2.21 -35.92 27.16
CA TYR A 180 -3.51 -36.51 27.57
C TYR A 180 -3.62 -36.76 29.06
N VAL A 181 -2.52 -37.17 29.70
CA VAL A 181 -2.48 -37.33 31.17
C VAL A 181 -2.67 -35.98 31.86
N ILE A 182 -1.96 -34.96 31.34
CA ILE A 182 -2.09 -33.58 31.82
C ILE A 182 -3.51 -33.06 31.64
N MET A 183 -4.15 -33.33 30.52
CA MET A 183 -5.55 -32.96 30.27
C MET A 183 -6.49 -33.60 31.28
N ALA A 184 -6.31 -34.87 31.60
CA ALA A 184 -7.12 -35.56 32.61
C ALA A 184 -6.96 -34.93 34.00
N ILE A 185 -5.71 -34.66 34.42
CA ILE A 185 -5.43 -33.98 35.70
C ILE A 185 -6.08 -32.58 35.72
N LEU A 186 -5.98 -31.82 34.64
CA LEU A 186 -6.56 -30.48 34.51
C LEU A 186 -8.08 -30.51 34.65
N VAL A 187 -8.75 -31.45 33.98
CA VAL A 187 -10.21 -31.62 34.06
C VAL A 187 -10.63 -31.99 35.50
N LEU A 188 -9.89 -32.91 36.16
CA LEU A 188 -10.14 -33.28 37.55
C LEU A 188 -9.90 -32.09 38.50
N ALA A 189 -8.88 -31.29 38.28
CA ALA A 189 -8.59 -30.10 39.08
C ALA A 189 -9.73 -29.07 38.97
N ILE A 190 -10.14 -28.73 37.75
CA ILE A 190 -11.25 -27.78 37.51
C ILE A 190 -12.56 -28.37 38.12
N GLY A 191 -12.81 -29.66 37.94
CA GLY A 191 -13.96 -30.34 38.55
C GLY A 191 -13.95 -30.27 40.06
N SER A 192 -12.81 -30.53 40.73
CA SER A 192 -12.63 -30.37 42.16
C SER A 192 -12.91 -28.93 42.63
N PHE A 193 -12.43 -27.94 41.90
CA PHE A 193 -12.73 -26.55 42.20
C PHE A 193 -14.23 -26.25 42.10
N VAL A 194 -14.88 -26.64 41.00
CA VAL A 194 -16.31 -26.37 40.77
C VAL A 194 -17.17 -27.00 41.89
N ILE A 195 -16.87 -28.24 42.28
CA ILE A 195 -17.61 -28.91 43.36
C ILE A 195 -17.44 -28.17 44.69
N GLY A 196 -16.20 -27.79 45.03
CA GLY A 196 -15.91 -27.06 46.26
C GLY A 196 -16.52 -25.65 46.27
N ALA A 197 -16.42 -24.96 45.14
CA ALA A 197 -16.92 -23.59 44.98
C ALA A 197 -18.47 -23.52 45.05
N ILE A 198 -19.17 -24.50 44.50
CA ILE A 198 -20.63 -24.59 44.66
C ILE A 198 -21.00 -24.78 46.14
N GLY A 199 -20.23 -25.57 46.88
CA GLY A 199 -20.46 -25.76 48.34
C GLY A 199 -20.11 -24.54 49.19
N ALA A 200 -19.16 -23.71 48.74
CA ALA A 200 -18.71 -22.50 49.42
C ALA A 200 -19.42 -21.22 48.93
N PHE A 201 -20.36 -21.35 48.00
CA PHE A 201 -21.00 -20.19 47.36
C PHE A 201 -21.96 -19.50 48.33
N ASP A 202 -21.71 -18.20 48.57
CA ASP A 202 -22.57 -17.31 49.36
C ASP A 202 -23.10 -16.16 48.50
N SER A 203 -24.42 -16.00 48.50
CA SER A 203 -25.10 -14.98 47.73
C SER A 203 -24.80 -13.54 48.19
N ALA A 204 -24.49 -13.37 49.48
CA ALA A 204 -24.13 -12.05 50.01
C ALA A 204 -22.73 -11.65 49.56
N THR A 205 -21.77 -12.56 49.61
CA THR A 205 -20.41 -12.41 49.08
C THR A 205 -20.44 -12.14 47.59
N PHE A 206 -21.25 -12.86 46.82
CA PHE A 206 -21.44 -12.63 45.40
C PHE A 206 -22.01 -11.23 45.10
N ALA A 207 -23.03 -10.80 45.84
CA ALA A 207 -23.61 -9.46 45.67
C ALA A 207 -22.61 -8.34 46.00
N ALA A 208 -21.71 -8.54 46.94
CA ALA A 208 -20.68 -7.60 47.34
C ALA A 208 -19.48 -7.57 46.35
N SER A 209 -19.27 -8.63 45.57
CA SER A 209 -18.12 -8.77 44.65
C SER A 209 -18.10 -7.84 43.46
N GLY A 210 -19.19 -7.07 43.21
CA GLY A 210 -19.29 -6.12 42.12
C GLY A 210 -18.34 -4.93 42.23
N ALA A 211 -17.97 -4.55 43.47
CA ALA A 211 -17.04 -3.47 43.73
C ALA A 211 -15.58 -3.94 43.73
N PRO A 212 -14.61 -3.16 43.19
CA PRO A 212 -13.20 -3.48 43.31
C PRO A 212 -12.76 -3.39 44.78
N ALA A 213 -11.98 -4.36 45.24
CA ALA A 213 -11.37 -4.37 46.57
C ALA A 213 -9.88 -3.91 46.51
N GLY A 214 -9.28 -3.80 45.33
CA GLY A 214 -7.89 -3.36 45.08
C GLY A 214 -7.79 -2.02 44.40
N GLU A 215 -6.56 -1.46 44.32
CA GLU A 215 -6.25 -0.17 43.78
C GLU A 215 -5.58 -0.24 42.38
N LEU A 216 -5.35 -1.43 41.84
CA LEU A 216 -4.66 -1.57 40.58
C LEU A 216 -5.48 -0.98 39.43
N PRO A 217 -4.83 -0.21 38.51
CA PRO A 217 -5.49 0.31 37.31
C PRO A 217 -6.01 -0.82 36.41
N PHE A 218 -7.13 -0.58 35.75
CA PHE A 218 -7.77 -1.55 34.84
C PHE A 218 -6.81 -2.19 33.84
N TRP A 219 -5.97 -1.38 33.19
CA TRP A 219 -5.04 -1.87 32.19
C TRP A 219 -3.85 -2.65 32.76
N ALA A 220 -3.45 -2.39 34.00
CA ALA A 220 -2.46 -3.22 34.70
C ALA A 220 -3.01 -4.60 34.99
N ILE A 221 -4.28 -4.67 35.45
CA ILE A 221 -5.00 -5.96 35.66
C ILE A 221 -5.16 -6.70 34.34
N PHE A 222 -5.50 -5.97 33.25
CA PHE A 222 -5.59 -6.53 31.91
C PHE A 222 -4.24 -7.14 31.46
N ALA A 223 -3.13 -6.40 31.63
CA ALA A 223 -1.81 -6.86 31.24
C ALA A 223 -1.38 -8.13 32.01
N LEU A 224 -1.78 -8.24 33.25
CA LEU A 224 -1.53 -9.43 34.07
C LEU A 224 -2.38 -10.63 33.61
N PHE A 225 -3.62 -10.38 33.19
CA PHE A 225 -4.56 -11.45 32.77
C PHE A 225 -4.31 -11.89 31.31
N PHE A 226 -3.92 -11.00 30.40
CA PHE A 226 -3.88 -11.28 28.96
C PHE A 226 -3.10 -12.54 28.55
N PRO A 227 -1.97 -12.93 29.20
CA PRO A 227 -1.28 -14.18 28.89
C PRO A 227 -2.17 -15.42 28.98
N ALA A 228 -3.25 -15.37 29.80
CA ALA A 228 -4.24 -16.45 29.93
C ALA A 228 -4.88 -16.85 28.60
N VAL A 229 -5.07 -15.90 27.68
CA VAL A 229 -5.79 -16.13 26.42
C VAL A 229 -4.87 -16.27 25.21
N THR A 230 -3.54 -16.31 25.40
CA THR A 230 -2.56 -16.30 24.29
C THR A 230 -2.23 -17.70 23.73
N GLY A 231 -2.56 -18.77 24.45
CA GLY A 231 -2.14 -20.12 24.13
C GLY A 231 -2.79 -20.76 22.90
N PHE A 232 -3.80 -20.15 22.28
CA PHE A 232 -4.53 -20.73 21.16
C PHE A 232 -3.66 -20.95 19.90
N THR A 233 -2.55 -20.23 19.76
CA THR A 233 -1.62 -20.38 18.63
C THR A 233 -0.67 -21.58 18.76
N GLN A 234 -0.65 -22.29 19.90
CA GLN A 234 0.24 -23.45 20.08
C GLN A 234 0.01 -24.57 19.05
N GLY A 235 -1.24 -24.75 18.60
CA GLY A 235 -1.56 -25.67 17.53
C GLY A 235 -0.90 -25.32 16.19
N VAL A 236 -0.59 -24.03 15.94
CA VAL A 236 0.11 -23.58 14.73
C VAL A 236 1.58 -24.02 14.76
N SER A 237 2.23 -23.99 15.90
CA SER A 237 3.60 -24.47 16.08
C SER A 237 3.76 -25.95 15.71
N MET A 238 2.67 -26.74 15.85
CA MET A 238 2.61 -28.16 15.48
C MET A 238 2.01 -28.42 14.10
N SER A 239 1.78 -27.38 13.30
CA SER A 239 1.12 -27.48 11.99
C SER A 239 1.79 -28.44 11.01
N GLY A 240 3.13 -28.58 11.07
CA GLY A 240 3.88 -29.52 10.27
C GLY A 240 3.60 -31.01 10.58
N ASP A 241 3.08 -31.31 11.77
CA ASP A 241 2.80 -32.67 12.24
C ASP A 241 1.31 -33.05 12.07
N LEU A 242 0.48 -32.10 11.58
CA LEU A 242 -0.97 -32.29 11.36
C LEU A 242 -1.25 -33.06 10.05
N ARG A 243 -2.22 -33.99 10.11
CA ARG A 243 -2.72 -34.71 8.93
C ARG A 243 -3.39 -33.79 7.92
N ASP A 244 -4.25 -32.87 8.39
CA ASP A 244 -4.96 -31.87 7.59
C ASP A 244 -4.95 -30.54 8.34
N PRO A 245 -3.89 -29.70 8.18
CA PRO A 245 -3.80 -28.41 8.85
C PRO A 245 -4.96 -27.48 8.55
N ALA A 246 -5.44 -27.47 7.29
CA ALA A 246 -6.51 -26.58 6.85
C ALA A 246 -7.86 -26.82 7.55
N LYS A 247 -8.11 -28.05 8.01
CA LYS A 247 -9.31 -28.37 8.79
C LYS A 247 -9.04 -28.34 10.30
N SER A 248 -7.85 -28.81 10.69
CA SER A 248 -7.53 -29.02 12.10
C SER A 248 -7.26 -27.73 12.84
N LEU A 249 -6.55 -26.77 12.20
CA LEU A 249 -6.23 -25.50 12.86
C LEU A 249 -7.49 -24.68 13.19
N PRO A 250 -8.40 -24.37 12.25
CA PRO A 250 -9.60 -23.61 12.59
C PRO A 250 -10.44 -24.26 13.66
N ARG A 251 -10.78 -25.56 13.47
CA ARG A 251 -11.68 -26.27 14.40
C ARG A 251 -11.09 -26.39 15.78
N GLY A 252 -9.83 -26.81 15.88
CA GLY A 252 -9.14 -26.99 17.14
C GLY A 252 -8.99 -25.70 17.93
N THR A 253 -8.63 -24.61 17.23
CA THR A 253 -8.47 -23.29 17.84
C THR A 253 -9.80 -22.73 18.35
N PHE A 254 -10.88 -22.74 17.54
CA PHE A 254 -12.17 -22.23 17.98
C PHE A 254 -12.77 -23.05 19.13
N TYR A 255 -12.60 -24.38 19.14
CA TYR A 255 -13.03 -25.21 20.27
C TYR A 255 -12.22 -24.89 21.53
N ALA A 256 -10.89 -24.72 21.41
CA ALA A 256 -10.05 -24.39 22.56
C ALA A 256 -10.42 -23.02 23.15
N VAL A 257 -10.54 -21.98 22.29
CA VAL A 257 -10.96 -20.66 22.74
C VAL A 257 -12.36 -20.66 23.33
N GLY A 258 -13.34 -21.27 22.66
CA GLY A 258 -14.73 -21.31 23.15
C GLY A 258 -14.89 -21.99 24.48
N ILE A 259 -14.27 -23.16 24.67
CA ILE A 259 -14.33 -23.89 25.96
C ILE A 259 -13.58 -23.11 27.05
N SER A 260 -12.43 -22.51 26.73
CA SER A 260 -11.68 -21.74 27.73
C SER A 260 -12.44 -20.50 28.20
N ILE A 261 -13.17 -19.82 27.35
CA ILE A 261 -14.04 -18.69 27.73
C ILE A 261 -15.08 -19.14 28.76
N LEU A 262 -15.75 -20.25 28.48
CA LEU A 262 -16.75 -20.79 29.41
C LEU A 262 -16.13 -21.15 30.78
N VAL A 263 -14.94 -21.78 30.78
CA VAL A 263 -14.23 -22.10 32.00
C VAL A 263 -13.81 -20.86 32.78
N TYR A 264 -13.19 -19.87 32.11
CA TYR A 264 -12.76 -18.62 32.77
C TYR A 264 -13.94 -17.85 33.38
N VAL A 265 -15.03 -17.72 32.64
CA VAL A 265 -16.23 -17.05 33.14
C VAL A 265 -16.83 -17.80 34.31
N ALA A 266 -16.98 -19.14 34.21
CA ALA A 266 -17.52 -19.97 35.30
C ALA A 266 -16.65 -19.87 36.56
N VAL A 267 -15.33 -20.00 36.43
CA VAL A 267 -14.40 -19.92 37.57
C VAL A 267 -14.40 -18.51 38.17
N ALA A 268 -14.45 -17.45 37.37
CA ALA A 268 -14.54 -16.06 37.87
C ALA A 268 -15.82 -15.83 38.68
N LEU A 269 -16.97 -16.30 38.18
CA LEU A 269 -18.26 -16.20 38.89
C LEU A 269 -18.25 -16.99 40.21
N LEU A 270 -17.71 -18.21 40.20
CA LEU A 270 -17.63 -19.05 41.38
C LEU A 270 -16.67 -18.48 42.43
N LEU A 271 -15.48 -17.98 42.03
CA LEU A 271 -14.54 -17.31 42.94
C LEU A 271 -15.17 -16.06 43.58
N ALA A 272 -15.90 -15.27 42.82
CA ALA A 272 -16.58 -14.07 43.30
C ALA A 272 -17.68 -14.34 44.30
N GLY A 273 -18.29 -15.54 44.24
CA GLY A 273 -19.29 -16.00 45.24
C GLY A 273 -18.72 -16.79 46.40
N SER A 274 -17.46 -17.27 46.29
CA SER A 274 -16.87 -18.14 47.32
C SER A 274 -16.02 -17.39 48.34
N LEU A 275 -15.34 -16.28 47.93
CA LEU A 275 -14.42 -15.55 48.80
C LEU A 275 -14.59 -14.03 48.61
N PRO A 276 -14.44 -13.25 49.74
CA PRO A 276 -14.42 -11.80 49.67
C PRO A 276 -13.26 -11.27 48.81
N GLY A 277 -13.45 -10.11 48.15
CA GLY A 277 -12.44 -9.53 47.28
C GLY A 277 -11.07 -9.28 47.93
N SER A 278 -11.06 -8.91 49.23
CA SER A 278 -9.82 -8.72 50.00
C SER A 278 -9.02 -10.01 50.17
N GLU A 279 -9.70 -11.13 50.36
CA GLU A 279 -9.07 -12.43 50.46
C GLU A 279 -8.57 -12.94 49.10
N LEU A 280 -9.31 -12.67 48.02
CA LEU A 280 -8.89 -12.99 46.67
C LEU A 280 -7.62 -12.21 46.23
N ILE A 281 -7.40 -11.01 46.80
CA ILE A 281 -6.17 -10.22 46.56
C ILE A 281 -5.00 -10.78 47.38
N ALA A 282 -5.23 -11.13 48.61
CA ALA A 282 -4.20 -11.57 49.54
C ALA A 282 -3.68 -12.98 49.24
N ASP A 283 -4.51 -13.84 48.68
CA ASP A 283 -4.23 -15.26 48.44
C ASP A 283 -4.23 -15.61 46.96
N TYR A 284 -3.04 -15.76 46.37
CA TYR A 284 -2.90 -16.20 45.00
C TYR A 284 -3.37 -17.65 44.75
N GLU A 285 -3.51 -18.44 45.80
CA GLU A 285 -4.01 -19.82 45.76
C GLU A 285 -5.48 -19.95 46.18
N ALA A 286 -6.26 -18.92 46.06
CA ALA A 286 -7.69 -18.91 46.39
C ALA A 286 -8.46 -20.11 45.80
N MET A 287 -8.09 -20.58 44.59
CA MET A 287 -8.68 -21.80 44.01
C MET A 287 -8.39 -23.03 44.82
N ASN A 288 -7.20 -23.17 45.38
CA ASN A 288 -6.81 -24.32 46.23
C ASN A 288 -7.61 -24.37 47.51
N ARG A 289 -7.82 -23.20 48.12
CA ARG A 289 -8.59 -23.06 49.37
C ARG A 289 -10.09 -23.40 49.22
N VAL A 290 -10.66 -23.09 48.06
CA VAL A 290 -12.09 -23.33 47.77
C VAL A 290 -12.35 -24.74 47.26
N ALA A 291 -11.36 -25.40 46.68
CA ALA A 291 -11.53 -26.69 46.01
C ALA A 291 -11.94 -27.80 46.96
N PHE A 292 -12.79 -28.74 46.51
CA PHE A 292 -13.18 -29.96 47.26
C PHE A 292 -11.95 -30.80 47.60
N THR A 293 -10.97 -30.87 46.69
CA THR A 293 -9.74 -31.63 46.92
C THR A 293 -8.54 -30.73 46.52
N PRO A 294 -7.92 -30.03 47.52
CA PRO A 294 -6.87 -29.03 47.23
C PRO A 294 -5.67 -29.56 46.45
N TRP A 295 -5.17 -30.77 46.77
CA TRP A 295 -4.00 -31.33 46.08
C TRP A 295 -4.21 -31.54 44.58
N LEU A 296 -5.47 -31.69 44.10
CA LEU A 296 -5.77 -31.76 42.67
C LEU A 296 -5.54 -30.43 41.99
N ILE A 297 -5.78 -29.29 42.65
CA ILE A 297 -5.50 -27.96 42.12
C ILE A 297 -3.99 -27.77 41.94
N SER A 298 -3.20 -28.12 42.97
CA SER A 298 -1.74 -28.06 42.88
C SER A 298 -1.19 -28.98 41.80
N ALA A 299 -1.72 -30.21 41.68
CA ALA A 299 -1.36 -31.12 40.60
C ALA A 299 -1.73 -30.56 39.21
N GLY A 300 -2.91 -29.94 39.09
CA GLY A 300 -3.36 -29.24 37.88
C GLY A 300 -2.44 -28.07 37.50
N LEU A 301 -2.08 -27.25 38.47
CA LEU A 301 -1.15 -26.14 38.31
C LEU A 301 0.23 -26.61 37.79
N PHE A 302 0.81 -27.63 38.44
CA PHE A 302 2.11 -28.17 38.03
C PHE A 302 2.06 -28.82 36.68
N ALA A 303 1.04 -29.58 36.38
CA ALA A 303 0.85 -30.22 35.09
C ALA A 303 0.68 -29.16 33.97
N ALA A 304 -0.16 -28.15 34.19
CA ALA A 304 -0.42 -27.09 33.20
C ALA A 304 0.81 -26.20 32.97
N THR A 305 1.52 -25.78 34.04
CA THR A 305 2.70 -24.93 33.93
C THR A 305 3.85 -25.63 33.21
N LEU A 306 4.17 -26.87 33.59
CA LEU A 306 5.24 -27.64 32.95
C LEU A 306 4.93 -27.97 31.48
N SER A 307 3.66 -28.30 31.18
CA SER A 307 3.21 -28.54 29.81
C SER A 307 3.34 -27.29 28.93
N SER A 308 2.89 -26.16 29.45
CA SER A 308 2.95 -24.87 28.71
C SER A 308 4.40 -24.39 28.52
N ALA A 309 5.24 -24.56 29.56
CA ALA A 309 6.67 -24.29 29.46
C ALA A 309 7.34 -25.15 28.39
N LEU A 310 7.06 -26.44 28.35
CA LEU A 310 7.58 -27.36 27.35
C LEU A 310 7.09 -27.01 25.94
N ALA A 311 5.81 -26.66 25.77
CA ALA A 311 5.24 -26.25 24.50
C ALA A 311 5.94 -25.00 23.96
N SER A 312 6.15 -23.98 24.79
CA SER A 312 6.88 -22.75 24.42
C SER A 312 8.36 -23.03 24.12
N PHE A 313 8.97 -23.94 24.89
CA PHE A 313 10.37 -24.30 24.71
C PHE A 313 10.62 -25.16 23.45
N MET A 314 9.59 -25.81 22.93
CA MET A 314 9.64 -26.49 21.64
C MET A 314 9.28 -25.57 20.47
N GLY A 315 8.38 -24.62 20.66
CA GLY A 315 7.90 -23.68 19.64
C GLY A 315 8.95 -22.61 19.30
N GLY A 316 9.45 -21.89 20.31
CA GLY A 316 10.38 -20.78 20.14
C GLY A 316 11.62 -21.13 19.32
N PRO A 317 12.40 -22.17 19.66
CA PRO A 317 13.57 -22.57 18.88
C PRO A 317 13.28 -22.91 17.41
N ARG A 318 12.10 -23.45 17.09
CA ARG A 318 11.69 -23.75 15.71
C ARG A 318 11.39 -22.46 14.93
N ILE A 319 10.84 -21.44 15.57
CA ILE A 319 10.64 -20.11 14.99
C ILE A 319 12.01 -19.49 14.62
N LEU A 320 12.96 -19.49 15.56
CA LEU A 320 14.30 -18.98 15.33
C LEU A 320 15.04 -19.73 14.24
N GLN A 321 14.90 -21.06 14.21
CA GLN A 321 15.49 -21.90 13.17
C GLN A 321 14.92 -21.58 11.78
N ALA A 322 13.59 -21.42 11.66
CA ALA A 322 12.93 -21.06 10.42
C ALA A 322 13.37 -19.66 9.94
N LEU A 323 13.42 -18.69 10.84
CA LEU A 323 13.92 -17.34 10.58
C LEU A 323 15.39 -17.36 10.10
N ALA A 324 16.23 -18.16 10.74
CA ALA A 324 17.64 -18.33 10.37
C ALA A 324 17.84 -19.05 9.03
N ALA A 325 16.97 -20.05 8.73
CA ALA A 325 16.98 -20.77 7.45
C ALA A 325 16.60 -19.87 6.27
N ASP A 326 15.74 -18.89 6.49
CA ASP A 326 15.37 -17.88 5.50
C ASP A 326 16.49 -16.85 5.26
N LYS A 327 17.55 -16.86 6.09
CA LYS A 327 18.76 -16.03 5.98
C LYS A 327 18.47 -14.51 5.95
N LEU A 328 17.42 -14.09 6.61
CA LEU A 328 17.04 -12.67 6.68
C LEU A 328 18.07 -11.86 7.49
N PHE A 329 18.63 -12.46 8.51
CA PHE A 329 19.69 -11.85 9.32
C PHE A 329 20.98 -12.67 9.21
N GLY A 330 22.08 -12.06 8.77
CA GLY A 330 23.36 -12.75 8.61
C GLY A 330 23.89 -13.40 9.90
N PHE A 331 23.69 -12.71 11.03
CA PHE A 331 24.13 -13.15 12.35
C PHE A 331 23.31 -14.34 12.91
N LEU A 332 22.10 -14.59 12.40
CA LEU A 332 21.27 -15.73 12.81
C LEU A 332 21.58 -17.02 12.04
N THR A 333 22.37 -16.97 10.99
CA THR A 333 22.72 -18.15 10.16
C THR A 333 23.19 -19.38 10.96
N PRO A 334 23.95 -19.26 12.08
CA PRO A 334 24.34 -20.42 12.88
C PRO A 334 23.16 -21.22 13.48
N PHE A 335 22.00 -20.59 13.66
CA PHE A 335 20.78 -21.20 14.24
C PHE A 335 19.95 -21.96 13.21
N ALA A 336 20.24 -21.84 11.91
CA ALA A 336 19.57 -22.60 10.85
C ALA A 336 19.87 -24.12 10.91
N LYS A 337 20.96 -24.53 11.57
CA LYS A 337 21.40 -25.92 11.63
C LYS A 337 20.51 -26.75 12.56
N VAL A 338 19.99 -27.86 12.01
CA VAL A 338 19.22 -28.88 12.76
C VAL A 338 20.03 -30.16 12.89
N THR A 339 19.70 -30.96 13.90
CA THR A 339 20.34 -32.27 14.11
C THR A 339 19.79 -33.27 13.09
N GLN A 340 20.65 -33.98 12.36
CA GLN A 340 20.26 -34.90 11.27
C GLN A 340 19.30 -36.03 11.72
N LYS A 341 19.42 -36.54 12.95
CA LYS A 341 18.60 -37.65 13.48
C LYS A 341 17.21 -37.20 13.94
N THR A 342 17.10 -36.05 14.60
CA THR A 342 15.85 -35.60 15.27
C THR A 342 15.23 -34.35 14.66
N GLY A 343 15.91 -33.69 13.71
CA GLY A 343 15.45 -32.42 13.16
C GLY A 343 15.46 -31.26 14.16
N ASN A 344 16.03 -31.44 15.37
CA ASN A 344 15.94 -30.49 16.47
C ASN A 344 16.98 -29.35 16.38
N PRO A 345 16.63 -28.06 16.53
CA PRO A 345 17.52 -26.92 16.45
C PRO A 345 18.25 -26.63 17.76
N ARG A 346 19.20 -27.49 18.16
CA ARG A 346 19.87 -27.45 19.49
C ARG A 346 20.48 -26.10 19.84
N ARG A 347 21.04 -25.34 18.86
CA ARG A 347 21.59 -24.01 19.13
C ARG A 347 20.51 -22.99 19.51
N ALA A 348 19.36 -23.06 18.86
CA ALA A 348 18.21 -22.21 19.19
C ALA A 348 17.61 -22.58 20.56
N VAL A 349 17.59 -23.89 20.92
CA VAL A 349 17.20 -24.37 22.25
C VAL A 349 18.12 -23.80 23.33
N LEU A 350 19.43 -23.78 23.09
CA LEU A 350 20.40 -23.21 24.04
C LEU A 350 20.18 -21.69 24.26
N LEU A 351 19.91 -20.95 23.17
CA LEU A 351 19.65 -19.51 23.28
C LEU A 351 18.33 -19.24 24.01
N ALA A 352 17.27 -20.00 23.72
CA ALA A 352 15.99 -19.90 24.44
C ALA A 352 16.15 -20.22 25.92
N PHE A 353 16.97 -21.22 26.27
CA PHE A 353 17.31 -21.55 27.65
C PHE A 353 18.04 -20.40 28.35
N ALA A 354 19.04 -19.80 27.72
CA ALA A 354 19.76 -18.67 28.27
C ALA A 354 18.83 -17.45 28.54
N ILE A 355 17.90 -17.17 27.61
CA ILE A 355 16.90 -16.11 27.79
C ILE A 355 15.97 -16.44 28.96
N ALA A 356 15.49 -17.70 29.04
CA ALA A 356 14.62 -18.13 30.13
C ALA A 356 15.32 -18.02 31.50
N VAL A 357 16.57 -18.47 31.62
CA VAL A 357 17.35 -18.33 32.86
C VAL A 357 17.53 -16.85 33.23
N ALA A 358 17.90 -15.99 32.27
CA ALA A 358 18.02 -14.56 32.54
C ALA A 358 16.69 -13.96 33.04
N THR A 359 15.58 -14.34 32.42
CA THR A 359 14.25 -13.87 32.84
C THR A 359 13.87 -14.35 34.25
N VAL A 360 14.22 -15.57 34.64
CA VAL A 360 13.99 -16.10 36.01
C VAL A 360 14.82 -15.32 37.04
N ILE A 361 16.05 -14.96 36.72
CA ILE A 361 16.94 -14.22 37.64
C ILE A 361 16.37 -12.83 37.93
N PHE A 362 15.88 -12.12 36.91
CA PHE A 362 15.49 -10.72 37.03
C PHE A 362 13.98 -10.49 37.20
N GLY A 363 13.15 -11.49 37.01
CA GLY A 363 11.68 -11.37 36.98
C GLY A 363 10.97 -12.08 38.12
N ASN A 364 9.71 -11.66 38.36
CA ASN A 364 8.66 -12.39 39.05
C ASN A 364 7.43 -12.44 38.14
N LEU A 365 6.43 -13.21 38.53
CA LEU A 365 5.26 -13.44 37.67
C LEU A 365 4.53 -12.14 37.27
N ASN A 366 4.41 -11.21 38.21
CA ASN A 366 3.69 -9.96 37.99
C ASN A 366 4.47 -8.98 37.08
N VAL A 367 5.79 -9.08 37.06
CA VAL A 367 6.65 -8.28 36.14
C VAL A 367 6.75 -8.91 34.75
N VAL A 368 6.81 -10.24 34.68
CA VAL A 368 6.99 -10.95 33.40
C VAL A 368 5.69 -11.03 32.61
N ALA A 369 4.51 -11.12 33.28
CA ALA A 369 3.22 -11.22 32.59
C ALA A 369 2.92 -10.03 31.64
N PRO A 370 3.10 -8.75 32.02
CA PRO A 370 2.92 -7.62 31.10
C PRO A 370 3.87 -7.66 29.91
N VAL A 371 5.12 -8.07 30.10
CA VAL A 371 6.10 -8.20 29.01
C VAL A 371 5.68 -9.25 28.00
N VAL A 372 5.23 -10.41 28.47
CA VAL A 372 4.67 -11.48 27.64
C VAL A 372 3.43 -10.97 26.89
N SER A 373 2.55 -10.24 27.57
CA SER A 373 1.36 -9.62 26.97
C SER A 373 1.71 -8.71 25.81
N MET A 374 2.70 -7.82 25.98
CA MET A 374 3.14 -6.90 24.92
C MET A 374 3.66 -7.65 23.69
N PHE A 375 4.50 -8.67 23.88
CA PHE A 375 5.02 -9.46 22.77
C PHE A 375 3.91 -10.18 21.99
N PHE A 376 2.92 -10.76 22.70
CA PHE A 376 1.80 -11.42 22.03
C PHE A 376 0.84 -10.44 21.36
N LEU A 377 0.57 -9.26 21.96
CA LEU A 377 -0.24 -8.22 21.33
C LEU A 377 0.38 -7.73 20.01
N ILE A 378 1.69 -7.52 19.97
CA ILE A 378 2.42 -7.18 18.76
C ILE A 378 2.26 -8.29 17.71
N SER A 379 2.50 -9.54 18.10
CA SER A 379 2.43 -10.69 17.20
C SER A 379 1.04 -10.88 16.61
N TYR A 380 0.01 -10.80 17.45
CA TYR A 380 -1.38 -10.93 17.02
C TYR A 380 -1.85 -9.75 16.18
N GLY A 381 -1.47 -8.52 16.57
CA GLY A 381 -1.74 -7.33 15.77
C GLY A 381 -1.19 -7.45 14.35
N LEU A 382 0.05 -7.91 14.22
CA LEU A 382 0.70 -8.08 12.94
C LEU A 382 0.16 -9.26 12.14
N MET A 383 -0.23 -10.37 12.77
CA MET A 383 -0.93 -11.47 12.10
C MET A 383 -2.26 -10.99 11.51
N ASN A 384 -3.02 -10.21 12.27
CA ASN A 384 -4.27 -9.61 11.83
C ASN A 384 -4.02 -8.62 10.68
N TYR A 385 -3.00 -7.77 10.77
CA TYR A 385 -2.61 -6.83 9.72
C TYR A 385 -2.20 -7.57 8.43
N ALA A 386 -1.38 -8.62 8.56
CA ALA A 386 -0.97 -9.47 7.43
C ALA A 386 -2.17 -10.03 6.68
N THR A 387 -3.13 -10.57 7.44
CA THR A 387 -4.33 -11.16 6.85
C THR A 387 -5.22 -10.11 6.16
N TYR A 388 -5.33 -8.92 6.76
CA TYR A 388 -6.05 -7.79 6.15
C TYR A 388 -5.39 -7.35 4.83
N CYS A 389 -4.06 -7.19 4.82
CA CYS A 389 -3.32 -6.81 3.61
C CYS A 389 -3.49 -7.81 2.47
N GLU A 390 -3.34 -9.11 2.76
CA GLU A 390 -3.50 -10.17 1.76
C GLU A 390 -4.92 -10.22 1.18
N ALA A 391 -5.92 -10.09 2.04
CA ALA A 391 -7.32 -10.04 1.61
C ALA A 391 -7.63 -8.79 0.78
N SER A 392 -7.07 -7.63 1.17
CA SER A 392 -7.27 -6.35 0.48
C SER A 392 -6.54 -6.29 -0.85
N ALA A 393 -5.40 -7.01 -0.97
CA ALA A 393 -4.67 -7.16 -2.21
C ALA A 393 -5.46 -7.93 -3.29
N ALA A 394 -6.61 -8.53 -2.94
CA ALA A 394 -7.47 -9.30 -3.82
C ALA A 394 -6.67 -10.26 -4.74
N SER A 395 -5.63 -10.88 -4.17
CA SER A 395 -4.77 -11.81 -4.88
C SER A 395 -5.58 -13.01 -5.35
N PRO A 396 -5.48 -13.43 -6.63
CA PRO A 396 -6.13 -14.66 -7.08
C PRO A 396 -5.68 -15.91 -6.33
N SER A 397 -4.55 -15.85 -5.63
CA SER A 397 -4.02 -16.93 -4.79
C SER A 397 -4.60 -16.92 -3.36
N PHE A 398 -5.19 -15.82 -2.89
CA PHE A 398 -5.85 -15.76 -1.59
C PHE A 398 -7.29 -16.29 -1.69
N ARG A 399 -7.46 -17.57 -1.35
CA ARG A 399 -8.73 -18.30 -1.45
C ARG A 399 -9.03 -19.04 -0.14
N PRO A 400 -9.25 -18.31 0.97
CA PRO A 400 -9.54 -18.95 2.24
C PRO A 400 -10.82 -19.81 2.16
N ARG A 401 -10.72 -21.07 2.58
CA ARG A 401 -11.87 -21.98 2.62
C ARG A 401 -12.79 -21.75 3.81
N PHE A 402 -12.36 -20.89 4.74
CA PHE A 402 -13.12 -20.53 5.93
C PHE A 402 -14.18 -19.47 5.60
N ARG A 403 -15.46 -19.87 5.58
CA ARG A 403 -16.57 -19.01 5.14
C ARG A 403 -16.92 -17.86 6.09
N GLY A 404 -16.52 -17.91 7.36
CA GLY A 404 -16.78 -16.86 8.35
C GLY A 404 -15.79 -15.69 8.30
N TYR A 405 -14.86 -15.67 7.37
CA TYR A 405 -13.84 -14.62 7.29
C TYR A 405 -14.32 -13.39 6.53
N HIS A 406 -13.98 -12.21 7.07
CA HIS A 406 -14.14 -10.92 6.40
C HIS A 406 -12.93 -10.01 6.70
N PRO A 407 -12.37 -9.25 5.73
CA PRO A 407 -11.16 -8.43 5.93
C PRO A 407 -11.24 -7.47 7.12
N TRP A 408 -12.41 -6.84 7.33
CA TRP A 408 -12.63 -5.91 8.45
C TRP A 408 -12.48 -6.56 9.84
N VAL A 409 -12.70 -7.86 9.96
CA VAL A 409 -12.48 -8.61 11.21
C VAL A 409 -10.99 -8.60 11.56
N SER A 410 -10.14 -8.82 10.57
CA SER A 410 -8.68 -8.74 10.74
C SER A 410 -8.22 -7.33 11.06
N LEU A 411 -8.76 -6.30 10.38
CA LEU A 411 -8.44 -4.91 10.71
C LEU A 411 -8.85 -4.55 12.14
N ALA A 412 -10.06 -4.95 12.55
CA ALA A 412 -10.54 -4.74 13.92
C ALA A 412 -9.62 -5.44 14.94
N GLY A 413 -9.17 -6.67 14.67
CA GLY A 413 -8.19 -7.38 15.50
C GLY A 413 -6.85 -6.65 15.61
N CYS A 414 -6.34 -6.12 14.49
CA CYS A 414 -5.11 -5.31 14.48
C CYS A 414 -5.25 -4.05 15.33
N LEU A 415 -6.34 -3.29 15.13
CA LEU A 415 -6.61 -2.06 15.88
C LEU A 415 -6.85 -2.33 17.37
N ALA A 416 -7.54 -3.42 17.72
CA ALA A 416 -7.73 -3.83 19.09
C ALA A 416 -6.41 -4.17 19.79
N CYS A 417 -5.52 -4.93 19.13
CA CYS A 417 -4.20 -5.24 19.66
C CYS A 417 -3.36 -3.97 19.89
N GLY A 418 -3.31 -3.08 18.90
CA GLY A 418 -2.59 -1.81 19.00
C GLY A 418 -3.16 -0.90 20.08
N GLY A 419 -4.49 -0.73 20.11
CA GLY A 419 -5.18 0.08 21.13
C GLY A 419 -4.92 -0.40 22.55
N VAL A 420 -5.02 -1.71 22.78
CA VAL A 420 -4.74 -2.31 24.09
C VAL A 420 -3.27 -2.19 24.47
N MET A 421 -2.34 -2.39 23.52
CA MET A 421 -0.91 -2.22 23.76
C MET A 421 -0.56 -0.82 24.28
N PHE A 422 -1.10 0.22 23.65
CA PHE A 422 -0.91 1.61 24.10
C PHE A 422 -1.70 1.93 25.38
N ALA A 423 -2.82 1.28 25.62
CA ALA A 423 -3.60 1.46 26.84
C ALA A 423 -2.92 0.84 28.08
N ILE A 424 -2.16 -0.25 27.91
CA ILE A 424 -1.36 -0.87 28.98
C ILE A 424 -0.19 0.06 29.36
N ASP A 425 0.63 0.44 28.39
CA ASP A 425 1.78 1.32 28.58
C ASP A 425 2.14 2.00 27.27
N VAL A 426 1.92 3.30 27.19
CA VAL A 426 2.21 4.13 26.00
C VAL A 426 3.68 4.09 25.64
N THR A 427 4.57 4.14 26.64
CA THR A 427 6.02 4.19 26.45
C THR A 427 6.54 2.86 25.92
N ALA A 428 6.17 1.77 26.58
CA ALA A 428 6.55 0.42 26.15
C ALA A 428 5.97 0.09 24.76
N GLY A 429 4.72 0.48 24.50
CA GLY A 429 4.07 0.33 23.20
C GLY A 429 4.78 1.10 22.08
N ALA A 430 5.15 2.36 22.34
CA ALA A 430 5.88 3.18 21.37
C ALA A 430 7.29 2.64 21.09
N VAL A 431 8.01 2.20 22.12
CA VAL A 431 9.34 1.58 21.96
C VAL A 431 9.24 0.29 21.16
N ALA A 432 8.27 -0.57 21.48
CA ALA A 432 8.05 -1.83 20.76
C ALA A 432 7.73 -1.59 19.28
N PHE A 433 6.87 -0.61 18.98
CA PHE A 433 6.55 -0.22 17.61
C PHE A 433 7.77 0.36 16.89
N ALA A 434 8.55 1.23 17.54
CA ALA A 434 9.77 1.81 16.97
C ALA A 434 10.82 0.74 16.64
N VAL A 435 11.03 -0.23 17.55
CA VAL A 435 11.94 -1.36 17.32
C VAL A 435 11.48 -2.20 16.14
N LEU A 436 10.20 -2.54 16.07
CA LEU A 436 9.62 -3.30 14.97
C LEU A 436 9.83 -2.58 13.63
N MET A 437 9.55 -1.28 13.60
CA MET A 437 9.70 -0.44 12.41
C MET A 437 11.18 -0.28 12.02
N GLY A 438 12.06 -0.16 13.00
CA GLY A 438 13.52 -0.15 12.80
C GLY A 438 14.04 -1.44 12.15
N ILE A 439 13.60 -2.60 12.65
CA ILE A 439 13.95 -3.90 12.07
C ILE A 439 13.39 -4.04 10.65
N HIS A 440 12.13 -3.66 10.44
CA HIS A 440 11.51 -3.65 9.11
C HIS A 440 12.30 -2.79 8.12
N GLN A 441 12.64 -1.55 8.52
CA GLN A 441 13.41 -0.64 7.67
C GLN A 441 14.84 -1.14 7.39
N TYR A 442 15.47 -1.78 8.37
CA TYR A 442 16.78 -2.42 8.19
C TYR A 442 16.70 -3.54 7.13
N LEU A 443 15.70 -4.41 7.23
CA LEU A 443 15.51 -5.51 6.28
C LEU A 443 15.20 -4.98 4.87
N LYS A 444 14.34 -3.97 4.75
CA LYS A 444 14.01 -3.32 3.48
C LYS A 444 15.25 -2.71 2.80
N ARG A 445 16.16 -2.10 3.56
CA ARG A 445 17.41 -1.51 3.03
C ARG A 445 18.47 -2.55 2.69
N SER A 446 18.41 -3.77 3.23
CA SER A 446 19.44 -4.78 3.01
C SER A 446 19.43 -5.39 1.61
N GLY A 447 18.45 -5.04 0.75
CA GLY A 447 18.42 -5.33 -0.70
C GLY A 447 18.55 -6.80 -1.08
N ARG A 448 18.10 -7.73 -0.22
CA ARG A 448 18.21 -9.17 -0.49
C ARG A 448 17.12 -9.62 -1.46
N PRO A 449 17.46 -10.48 -2.43
CA PRO A 449 16.48 -10.95 -3.38
C PRO A 449 15.38 -11.76 -2.67
N ASP A 450 14.15 -11.54 -3.10
CA ASP A 450 12.98 -12.29 -2.63
C ASP A 450 13.11 -13.77 -2.96
N ARG A 451 13.01 -14.63 -1.94
CA ARG A 451 13.16 -16.07 -2.08
C ARG A 451 11.85 -16.81 -2.35
N TRP A 452 10.75 -16.11 -2.22
CA TRP A 452 9.39 -16.63 -2.46
C TRP A 452 8.46 -15.52 -2.92
N ALA A 453 7.40 -15.90 -3.63
CA ALA A 453 6.34 -14.95 -3.97
C ALA A 453 5.50 -14.65 -2.72
N ASP A 454 5.36 -13.37 -2.42
CA ASP A 454 4.51 -12.85 -1.34
C ASP A 454 3.31 -12.08 -1.91
N GLY A 455 2.49 -11.51 -1.04
CA GLY A 455 1.34 -10.70 -1.43
C GLY A 455 1.68 -9.28 -1.90
N SER A 456 2.94 -8.81 -1.77
CA SER A 456 3.31 -7.41 -2.05
C SER A 456 3.08 -7.02 -3.51
N ARG A 457 3.42 -7.92 -4.45
CA ARG A 457 3.16 -7.69 -5.89
C ARG A 457 1.66 -7.57 -6.18
N SER A 458 0.82 -8.37 -5.52
CA SER A 458 -0.63 -8.30 -5.67
C SER A 458 -1.19 -6.99 -5.10
N ALA A 459 -0.68 -6.53 -3.96
CA ALA A 459 -1.04 -5.24 -3.37
C ALA A 459 -0.67 -4.08 -4.29
N LEU A 460 0.58 -4.04 -4.80
CA LEU A 460 1.03 -3.04 -5.77
C LEU A 460 0.16 -3.04 -7.04
N PHE A 461 -0.19 -4.22 -7.55
CA PHE A 461 -1.07 -4.32 -8.72
C PHE A 461 -2.45 -3.73 -8.44
N GLN A 462 -3.04 -3.98 -7.26
CA GLN A 462 -4.33 -3.40 -6.89
C GLN A 462 -4.26 -1.89 -6.69
N ASP A 463 -3.16 -1.37 -6.16
CA ASP A 463 -2.94 0.07 -6.04
C ASP A 463 -2.85 0.73 -7.42
N VAL A 464 -2.05 0.15 -8.33
CA VAL A 464 -1.96 0.60 -9.73
C VAL A 464 -3.34 0.53 -10.40
N ARG A 465 -4.07 -0.59 -10.24
CA ARG A 465 -5.41 -0.74 -10.82
C ARG A 465 -6.40 0.31 -10.29
N ARG A 466 -6.43 0.54 -8.98
CA ARG A 466 -7.32 1.57 -8.38
C ARG A 466 -7.00 2.96 -8.90
N ASN A 467 -5.72 3.31 -8.95
CA ASN A 467 -5.27 4.62 -9.42
C ASN A 467 -5.56 4.81 -10.91
N LEU A 468 -5.34 3.78 -11.75
CA LEU A 468 -5.69 3.84 -13.18
C LEU A 468 -7.19 4.00 -13.42
N LEU A 469 -8.04 3.32 -12.63
CA LEU A 469 -9.48 3.48 -12.72
C LEU A 469 -9.94 4.86 -12.24
N ALA A 470 -9.34 5.40 -11.19
CA ALA A 470 -9.63 6.76 -10.72
C ALA A 470 -9.23 7.81 -11.76
N LEU A 471 -8.06 7.67 -12.38
CA LEU A 471 -7.62 8.56 -13.47
C LEU A 471 -8.55 8.55 -14.68
N LYS A 472 -9.23 7.43 -14.97
CA LYS A 472 -10.20 7.34 -16.06
C LYS A 472 -11.37 8.32 -15.88
N ASP A 473 -11.80 8.51 -14.65
CA ASP A 473 -12.98 9.31 -14.29
C ASP A 473 -12.59 10.78 -13.97
N THR A 474 -11.29 11.08 -13.97
CA THR A 474 -10.78 12.45 -13.72
C THR A 474 -10.56 13.15 -15.04
N VAL A 475 -11.09 14.36 -15.19
CA VAL A 475 -10.85 15.21 -16.37
C VAL A 475 -9.42 15.75 -16.30
N GLU A 476 -8.65 15.54 -17.38
CA GLU A 476 -7.29 16.02 -17.48
C GLU A 476 -7.27 17.55 -17.64
N HIS A 477 -6.52 18.24 -16.80
CA HIS A 477 -6.28 19.66 -16.91
C HIS A 477 -4.97 19.92 -17.66
N ASP A 478 -4.86 21.00 -18.44
CA ASP A 478 -3.65 21.29 -19.22
C ASP A 478 -2.38 21.44 -18.34
N ARG A 479 -2.52 21.81 -17.06
CA ARG A 479 -1.43 21.82 -16.06
C ARG A 479 -0.88 20.44 -15.71
N ASP A 480 -1.65 19.38 -15.93
CA ASP A 480 -1.29 18.00 -15.58
C ASP A 480 -0.54 17.30 -16.72
N TRP A 481 -0.25 18.02 -17.80
CA TRP A 481 0.49 17.45 -18.92
C TRP A 481 1.85 16.90 -18.48
N ARG A 482 2.15 15.69 -18.90
CA ARG A 482 3.38 14.96 -18.56
C ARG A 482 3.92 14.25 -19.78
N PRO A 483 5.26 14.19 -19.94
CA PRO A 483 5.85 13.47 -21.07
C PRO A 483 5.70 11.97 -20.91
N MET A 484 4.90 11.34 -21.79
CA MET A 484 4.77 9.90 -21.94
C MET A 484 5.55 9.50 -23.18
N ILE A 485 6.81 9.08 -22.99
CA ILE A 485 7.80 8.99 -24.05
C ILE A 485 7.86 7.58 -24.62
N LEU A 486 7.74 7.47 -25.98
CA LEU A 486 8.18 6.31 -26.73
C LEU A 486 9.56 6.61 -27.32
N ALA A 487 10.60 6.03 -26.75
CA ALA A 487 11.97 6.16 -27.23
C ALA A 487 12.30 5.02 -28.18
N ILE A 488 12.45 5.33 -29.45
CA ILE A 488 12.70 4.36 -30.54
C ILE A 488 14.20 4.20 -30.73
N SER A 489 14.72 2.99 -30.47
CA SER A 489 16.12 2.67 -30.68
C SER A 489 16.31 1.28 -31.25
N GLU A 490 16.88 1.21 -32.43
CA GLU A 490 17.20 -0.04 -33.09
C GLU A 490 18.61 -0.50 -32.74
N ASP A 491 19.53 0.42 -32.55
CA ASP A 491 20.93 0.17 -32.24
C ASP A 491 21.15 0.03 -30.73
N THR A 492 21.76 -1.06 -30.31
CA THR A 492 22.07 -1.37 -28.92
C THR A 492 23.05 -0.34 -28.33
N SER A 493 24.01 0.15 -29.11
CA SER A 493 25.04 1.07 -28.66
C SER A 493 24.47 2.47 -28.36
N ARG A 494 23.43 2.87 -29.09
CA ARG A 494 22.76 4.17 -28.95
C ARG A 494 21.58 4.12 -27.98
N ARG A 495 21.07 2.92 -27.67
CA ARG A 495 19.89 2.74 -26.84
C ARG A 495 20.07 3.35 -25.45
N GLU A 496 21.17 3.10 -24.80
CA GLU A 496 21.44 3.66 -23.48
C GLU A 496 21.40 5.19 -23.49
N ARG A 497 22.00 5.80 -24.52
CA ARG A 497 22.08 7.27 -24.68
C ARG A 497 20.70 7.90 -24.85
N ILE A 498 19.88 7.35 -25.74
CA ILE A 498 18.53 7.91 -26.00
C ILE A 498 17.62 7.71 -24.78
N ILE A 499 17.74 6.60 -24.05
CA ILE A 499 16.95 6.37 -22.83
C ILE A 499 17.43 7.27 -21.69
N ARG A 500 18.72 7.50 -21.57
CA ARG A 500 19.28 8.48 -20.62
C ARG A 500 18.76 9.88 -20.91
N PHE A 501 18.75 10.29 -22.17
CA PHE A 501 18.16 11.56 -22.59
C PHE A 501 16.65 11.60 -22.30
N ALA A 502 15.93 10.52 -22.61
CA ALA A 502 14.50 10.40 -22.29
C ALA A 502 14.24 10.61 -20.79
N SER A 503 15.06 10.03 -19.91
CA SER A 503 14.91 10.21 -18.46
C SER A 503 15.14 11.66 -18.02
N TRP A 504 15.99 12.40 -18.70
CA TRP A 504 16.22 13.82 -18.42
C TRP A 504 15.01 14.68 -18.81
N ILE A 505 14.48 14.53 -20.03
CA ILE A 505 13.32 15.31 -20.50
C ILE A 505 12.01 14.86 -19.83
N GLU A 506 11.96 13.65 -19.27
CA GLU A 506 10.83 13.19 -18.45
C GLU A 506 10.78 13.89 -17.08
N GLY A 507 11.93 14.24 -16.52
CA GLY A 507 12.06 14.97 -15.25
C GLY A 507 11.44 14.28 -14.05
N GLY A 508 11.33 12.93 -14.03
CA GLY A 508 10.68 12.15 -12.97
C GLY A 508 9.17 12.39 -12.85
N SER A 509 8.54 12.96 -13.86
CA SER A 509 7.11 13.30 -13.86
C SER A 509 6.28 12.47 -14.85
N GLY A 510 6.90 11.82 -15.81
CA GLY A 510 6.27 11.04 -16.87
C GLY A 510 6.59 9.55 -16.82
N LEU A 511 6.50 8.91 -17.97
CA LEU A 511 6.87 7.50 -18.16
C LEU A 511 7.63 7.34 -19.49
N THR A 512 8.73 6.60 -19.44
CA THR A 512 9.52 6.28 -20.63
C THR A 512 9.40 4.81 -21.00
N THR A 513 9.07 4.53 -22.26
CA THR A 513 9.08 3.18 -22.84
C THR A 513 10.10 3.12 -23.97
N ALA A 514 11.13 2.31 -23.79
CA ALA A 514 12.12 2.00 -24.82
C ALA A 514 11.54 0.98 -25.80
N VAL A 515 11.53 1.34 -27.05
CA VAL A 515 10.91 0.54 -28.12
C VAL A 515 11.95 0.05 -29.10
N ARG A 516 11.92 -1.26 -29.41
CA ARG A 516 12.60 -1.85 -30.53
C ARG A 516 11.60 -2.49 -31.49
N LEU A 517 11.75 -2.16 -32.78
CA LEU A 517 10.94 -2.75 -33.84
C LEU A 517 11.71 -3.92 -34.46
N HIS A 518 11.16 -5.13 -34.33
CA HIS A 518 11.76 -6.36 -34.85
C HIS A 518 10.93 -6.88 -36.02
N GLU A 519 11.55 -6.98 -37.20
CA GLU A 519 10.89 -7.51 -38.38
C GLU A 519 10.83 -9.02 -38.32
N GLY A 520 9.64 -9.57 -38.49
CA GLY A 520 9.47 -11.01 -38.51
C GLY A 520 8.03 -11.45 -38.30
N GLN A 521 7.76 -12.71 -38.54
CA GLN A 521 6.46 -13.37 -38.37
C GLN A 521 6.58 -14.74 -37.73
N GLY A 522 5.50 -15.16 -37.06
CA GLY A 522 5.40 -16.51 -36.51
C GLY A 522 6.06 -16.68 -35.15
N VAL A 523 6.20 -17.93 -34.74
CA VAL A 523 6.65 -18.31 -33.39
C VAL A 523 8.12 -17.97 -33.15
N ARG A 524 8.96 -18.17 -34.18
CA ARG A 524 10.40 -17.92 -34.09
C ARG A 524 10.70 -16.43 -33.86
N ALA A 525 10.10 -15.55 -34.65
CA ALA A 525 10.29 -14.10 -34.51
C ALA A 525 9.80 -13.59 -33.14
N ARG A 526 8.71 -14.15 -32.60
CA ARG A 526 8.23 -13.85 -31.24
C ARG A 526 9.21 -14.30 -30.17
N ALA A 527 9.84 -15.45 -30.32
CA ALA A 527 10.84 -15.93 -29.38
C ALA A 527 12.11 -15.07 -29.42
N GLU A 528 12.55 -14.64 -30.62
CA GLU A 528 13.65 -13.71 -30.80
C GLU A 528 13.32 -12.33 -30.18
N GLY A 529 12.10 -11.83 -30.39
CA GLY A 529 11.64 -10.59 -29.75
C GLY A 529 11.63 -10.66 -28.22
N ALA A 530 11.20 -11.77 -27.63
CA ALA A 530 11.24 -11.97 -26.18
C ALA A 530 12.67 -12.03 -25.64
N ALA A 531 13.60 -12.65 -26.37
CA ALA A 531 15.03 -12.67 -26.00
C ALA A 531 15.63 -11.26 -26.01
N ILE A 532 15.31 -10.46 -27.03
CA ILE A 532 15.73 -9.06 -27.13
C ILE A 532 15.15 -8.22 -25.98
N GLU A 533 13.89 -8.43 -25.61
CA GLU A 533 13.25 -7.71 -24.50
C GLU A 533 13.93 -8.03 -23.15
N GLU A 534 14.36 -9.27 -22.94
CA GLU A 534 15.11 -9.67 -21.75
C GLU A 534 16.52 -9.09 -21.74
N GLU A 535 17.20 -9.05 -22.90
CA GLU A 535 18.51 -8.38 -23.06
C GLU A 535 18.40 -6.88 -22.71
N MET A 536 17.37 -6.20 -23.21
CA MET A 536 17.10 -4.79 -22.90
C MET A 536 16.86 -4.59 -21.40
N ARG A 537 16.13 -5.50 -20.76
CA ARG A 537 15.90 -5.47 -19.32
C ARG A 537 17.19 -5.57 -18.52
N ALA A 538 18.03 -6.53 -18.87
CA ALA A 538 19.34 -6.69 -18.23
C ALA A 538 20.23 -5.45 -18.40
N GLN A 539 20.29 -4.89 -19.61
CA GLN A 539 21.03 -3.66 -19.91
C GLN A 539 20.56 -2.49 -19.04
N PHE A 540 19.24 -2.28 -18.91
CA PHE A 540 18.70 -1.17 -18.11
C PHE A 540 18.94 -1.36 -16.61
N GLN A 541 18.90 -2.59 -16.12
CA GLN A 541 19.24 -2.90 -14.72
C GLN A 541 20.71 -2.62 -14.42
N GLU A 542 21.61 -3.00 -15.33
CA GLU A 542 23.05 -2.76 -15.19
C GLU A 542 23.41 -1.27 -15.26
N SER A 543 22.78 -0.54 -16.18
CA SER A 543 22.98 0.93 -16.35
C SER A 543 22.18 1.77 -15.36
N GLY A 544 21.33 1.17 -14.51
CA GLY A 544 20.46 1.89 -13.55
C GLY A 544 19.37 2.76 -14.20
N LEU A 545 18.99 2.49 -15.45
CA LEU A 545 18.00 3.26 -16.20
C LEU A 545 16.57 2.82 -15.83
N GLN A 546 15.71 3.79 -15.52
CA GLN A 546 14.31 3.57 -15.19
C GLN A 546 13.43 3.76 -16.44
N ALA A 547 13.30 2.73 -17.26
CA ALA A 547 12.43 2.75 -18.42
C ALA A 547 11.76 1.37 -18.60
N PHE A 548 10.54 1.40 -19.14
CA PHE A 548 9.88 0.17 -19.59
C PHE A 548 10.46 -0.25 -20.93
N GLN A 549 10.64 -1.55 -21.14
CA GLN A 549 11.08 -2.09 -22.42
C GLN A 549 9.91 -2.73 -23.18
N ARG A 550 9.93 -2.57 -24.49
CA ARG A 550 8.96 -3.18 -25.39
C ARG A 550 9.59 -3.54 -26.72
N VAL A 551 9.49 -4.81 -27.09
CA VAL A 551 9.86 -5.23 -28.45
C VAL A 551 8.56 -5.50 -29.22
N VAL A 552 8.42 -4.86 -30.38
CA VAL A 552 7.29 -5.03 -31.28
C VAL A 552 7.72 -5.88 -32.45
N VAL A 553 7.16 -7.07 -32.56
CA VAL A 553 7.42 -8.00 -33.67
C VAL A 553 6.31 -7.83 -34.70
N ALA A 554 6.66 -7.42 -35.91
CA ALA A 554 5.73 -7.17 -36.98
C ALA A 554 6.30 -7.55 -38.37
N PRO A 555 5.47 -7.74 -39.38
CA PRO A 555 5.93 -8.04 -40.74
C PRO A 555 6.87 -6.99 -41.31
N ASP A 556 6.63 -5.72 -41.00
CA ASP A 556 7.46 -4.57 -41.32
C ASP A 556 7.47 -3.57 -40.15
N ARG A 557 8.50 -2.75 -40.06
CA ARG A 557 8.70 -1.81 -38.94
C ARG A 557 7.63 -0.73 -38.89
N LEU A 558 7.18 -0.21 -40.02
CA LEU A 558 6.18 0.86 -40.06
C LEU A 558 4.80 0.35 -39.56
N ALA A 559 4.38 -0.82 -40.01
CA ALA A 559 3.16 -1.45 -39.53
C ALA A 559 3.21 -1.74 -38.02
N GLY A 560 4.35 -2.26 -37.54
CA GLY A 560 4.60 -2.50 -36.11
C GLY A 560 4.51 -1.22 -35.29
N PHE A 561 5.14 -0.16 -35.76
CA PHE A 561 5.14 1.15 -35.08
C PHE A 561 3.74 1.79 -35.06
N ARG A 562 3.01 1.77 -36.18
CA ARG A 562 1.63 2.28 -36.24
C ARG A 562 0.72 1.55 -35.26
N ALA A 563 0.81 0.22 -35.22
CA ALA A 563 0.04 -0.57 -34.27
C ALA A 563 0.42 -0.25 -32.81
N LEU A 564 1.72 -0.05 -32.55
CA LEU A 564 2.19 0.34 -31.22
C LEU A 564 1.62 1.69 -30.78
N VAL A 565 1.78 2.73 -31.59
CA VAL A 565 1.35 4.09 -31.19
C VAL A 565 -0.15 4.17 -30.97
N GLN A 566 -0.94 3.43 -31.77
CA GLN A 566 -2.40 3.33 -31.57
C GLN A 566 -2.80 2.55 -30.33
N GLY A 567 -2.09 1.47 -30.01
CA GLY A 567 -2.43 0.53 -28.95
C GLY A 567 -1.66 0.72 -27.64
N ALA A 568 -0.66 1.61 -27.62
CA ALA A 568 0.13 1.85 -26.40
C ALA A 568 -0.62 2.68 -25.39
N GLY A 569 -0.47 2.28 -24.10
CA GLY A 569 -1.08 2.97 -22.97
C GLY A 569 -2.31 2.27 -22.40
N ILE A 570 -2.81 2.80 -21.30
CA ILE A 570 -4.00 2.31 -20.59
C ILE A 570 -4.84 3.52 -20.16
N GLY A 571 -6.05 3.63 -20.70
CA GLY A 571 -6.96 4.72 -20.38
C GLY A 571 -6.45 6.08 -20.84
N SER A 572 -6.29 7.02 -19.93
CA SER A 572 -5.74 8.36 -20.18
C SER A 572 -4.21 8.37 -20.30
N ILE A 573 -3.52 7.34 -19.79
CA ILE A 573 -2.07 7.23 -19.90
C ILE A 573 -1.70 6.73 -21.29
N ARG A 574 -1.45 7.66 -22.23
CA ARG A 574 -1.09 7.37 -23.61
C ARG A 574 0.21 8.07 -23.97
N PRO A 575 1.03 7.50 -24.85
CA PRO A 575 2.19 8.18 -25.37
C PRO A 575 1.79 9.51 -26.05
N ASN A 576 2.53 10.57 -25.72
CA ASN A 576 2.35 11.91 -26.29
C ASN A 576 3.66 12.50 -26.87
N VAL A 577 4.79 11.81 -26.62
CA VAL A 577 6.11 12.16 -27.17
C VAL A 577 6.73 10.93 -27.80
N ALA A 578 7.18 11.04 -29.04
CA ALA A 578 7.98 10.06 -29.73
C ALA A 578 9.42 10.59 -29.88
N LEU A 579 10.37 9.88 -29.28
CA LEU A 579 11.78 10.26 -29.27
C LEU A 579 12.56 9.35 -30.21
N PHE A 580 13.28 9.99 -31.15
CA PHE A 580 14.11 9.33 -32.15
C PHE A 580 15.56 9.80 -32.04
N ASN A 581 16.49 8.93 -32.44
CA ASN A 581 17.87 9.37 -32.73
C ASN A 581 17.95 10.02 -34.11
N TRP A 582 18.84 11.00 -34.24
CA TRP A 582 19.26 11.53 -35.56
C TRP A 582 20.04 10.46 -36.31
N PHE A 583 20.18 10.69 -37.64
CA PHE A 583 20.92 9.76 -38.52
C PHE A 583 22.41 9.69 -38.20
N ASP A 584 23.03 8.56 -38.52
CA ASP A 584 24.50 8.45 -38.59
C ASP A 584 25.05 8.87 -39.97
N GLN A 585 26.30 9.30 -39.97
CA GLN A 585 27.00 9.63 -41.24
C GLN A 585 27.04 8.46 -42.23
N GLU A 586 27.09 7.20 -41.74
CA GLU A 586 27.04 6.00 -42.59
C GLU A 586 25.70 5.79 -43.30
N HIS A 587 24.61 6.39 -42.79
CA HIS A 587 23.26 6.25 -43.32
C HIS A 587 22.77 7.57 -44.02
N ALA A 588 23.61 8.54 -44.13
CA ALA A 588 23.31 9.92 -44.63
C ALA A 588 23.24 10.08 -46.13
N ALA A 589 23.22 9.01 -46.90
CA ALA A 589 22.96 9.14 -48.35
C ALA A 589 21.48 9.55 -48.56
N GLU A 590 21.22 10.64 -49.22
CA GLU A 590 19.89 11.28 -49.40
C GLU A 590 18.79 10.32 -49.92
N ASP A 591 19.17 9.26 -50.60
CA ASP A 591 18.26 8.25 -51.18
C ASP A 591 18.22 6.93 -50.41
N ALA A 592 18.75 6.84 -49.19
CA ALA A 592 18.79 5.60 -48.45
C ALA A 592 17.39 5.17 -48.00
N PRO A 593 16.98 3.89 -48.21
CA PRO A 593 15.67 3.37 -47.74
C PRO A 593 15.43 3.56 -46.24
N GLY A 594 16.49 3.60 -45.44
CA GLY A 594 16.44 3.86 -44.03
C GLY A 594 15.94 5.25 -43.64
N MET A 595 16.33 6.30 -44.41
CA MET A 595 15.90 7.66 -44.16
C MET A 595 14.41 7.83 -44.47
N GLN A 596 13.92 7.24 -45.55
CA GLN A 596 12.52 7.28 -45.91
C GLN A 596 11.67 6.61 -44.83
N LEU A 597 12.05 5.40 -44.37
CA LEU A 597 11.36 4.69 -43.29
C LEU A 597 11.34 5.52 -42.01
N HIS A 598 12.46 6.14 -41.63
CA HIS A 598 12.54 6.97 -40.44
C HIS A 598 11.59 8.18 -40.54
N GLY A 599 11.53 8.88 -41.69
CA GLY A 599 10.57 9.94 -41.94
C GLY A 599 9.11 9.46 -41.90
N GLU A 600 8.84 8.22 -42.36
CA GLU A 600 7.51 7.62 -42.26
C GLU A 600 7.12 7.26 -40.82
N LEU A 601 8.06 6.78 -39.99
CA LEU A 601 7.85 6.56 -38.55
C LEU A 601 7.53 7.87 -37.83
N MET A 602 8.30 8.93 -38.08
CA MET A 602 8.07 10.26 -37.50
C MET A 602 6.68 10.79 -37.91
N ARG A 603 6.31 10.67 -39.20
CA ARG A 603 4.99 11.08 -39.68
C ARG A 603 3.86 10.27 -39.05
N ALA A 604 4.08 8.98 -38.82
CA ALA A 604 3.12 8.14 -38.13
C ALA A 604 2.92 8.58 -36.68
N ALA A 605 3.98 8.93 -35.94
CA ALA A 605 3.89 9.47 -34.59
C ALA A 605 3.03 10.75 -34.54
N LEU A 606 3.33 11.73 -35.42
CA LEU A 606 2.57 12.98 -35.48
C LEU A 606 1.09 12.78 -35.81
N ARG A 607 0.76 11.88 -36.78
CA ARG A 607 -0.62 11.57 -37.12
C ARG A 607 -1.42 10.94 -35.98
N HIS A 608 -0.74 10.29 -35.04
CA HIS A 608 -1.37 9.66 -33.89
C HIS A 608 -1.26 10.51 -32.61
N GLY A 609 -0.93 11.78 -32.73
CA GLY A 609 -0.94 12.73 -31.62
C GLY A 609 0.31 12.73 -30.74
N CYS A 610 1.41 12.10 -31.19
CA CYS A 610 2.68 12.18 -30.48
C CYS A 610 3.53 13.34 -31.05
N SER A 611 3.96 14.25 -30.18
CA SER A 611 4.96 15.25 -30.50
C SER A 611 6.31 14.59 -30.79
N LEU A 612 7.09 15.13 -31.69
CA LEU A 612 8.40 14.61 -32.08
C LEU A 612 9.50 15.28 -31.26
N VAL A 613 10.45 14.45 -30.82
CA VAL A 613 11.76 14.90 -30.35
C VAL A 613 12.81 14.06 -31.07
N VAL A 614 13.73 14.67 -31.79
CA VAL A 614 14.79 13.96 -32.52
C VAL A 614 16.13 14.42 -31.99
N LEU A 615 16.87 13.52 -31.35
CA LEU A 615 18.13 13.83 -30.69
C LEU A 615 19.32 13.63 -31.62
N SER A 616 20.08 14.69 -31.87
CA SER A 616 21.39 14.68 -32.51
C SER A 616 22.45 15.00 -31.45
N ALA A 617 23.18 14.00 -30.99
CA ALA A 617 24.23 14.19 -30.00
C ALA A 617 25.40 13.22 -30.25
N PRO A 618 26.64 13.73 -30.33
CA PRO A 618 27.83 12.89 -30.43
C PRO A 618 28.02 11.98 -29.22
N SER A 619 28.65 10.83 -29.39
CA SER A 619 28.99 9.95 -28.26
C SER A 619 29.85 10.63 -27.20
N ALA A 620 30.81 11.42 -27.63
CA ALA A 620 31.69 12.21 -26.77
C ALA A 620 30.91 13.19 -25.87
N TRP A 621 29.77 13.72 -26.31
CA TRP A 621 28.92 14.58 -25.50
C TRP A 621 28.33 13.84 -24.32
N PHE A 622 27.83 12.59 -24.50
CA PHE A 622 27.33 11.77 -23.38
C PHE A 622 28.42 11.38 -22.38
N GLU A 623 29.66 11.13 -22.85
CA GLU A 623 30.81 10.88 -22.01
C GLU A 623 31.17 12.11 -21.16
N GLN A 624 31.12 13.29 -21.78
CA GLN A 624 31.29 14.55 -21.06
C GLN A 624 30.20 14.77 -20.00
N MET A 625 28.93 14.50 -20.33
CA MET A 625 27.82 14.62 -19.37
C MET A 625 27.98 13.65 -18.21
N ALA A 626 28.48 12.43 -18.44
CA ALA A 626 28.80 11.49 -17.37
C ALA A 626 29.91 11.99 -16.45
N ALA A 627 30.96 12.61 -17.01
CA ALA A 627 32.07 13.18 -16.26
C ALA A 627 31.69 14.44 -15.45
N VAL A 628 30.69 15.21 -15.93
CA VAL A 628 30.18 16.41 -15.22
C VAL A 628 29.51 16.06 -13.90
N LYS A 629 28.94 14.89 -13.75
CA LYS A 629 28.26 14.44 -12.53
C LYS A 629 29.15 14.57 -11.27
N ASP A 630 30.45 14.41 -11.42
CA ASP A 630 31.41 14.39 -10.31
C ASP A 630 32.05 15.75 -10.00
N SER A 631 31.77 16.81 -10.80
CA SER A 631 32.40 18.13 -10.63
C SER A 631 31.39 19.28 -10.59
N SER A 632 31.22 19.90 -9.40
CA SER A 632 30.33 21.07 -9.23
C SER A 632 30.73 22.28 -10.08
N ALA A 633 32.04 22.49 -10.30
CA ALA A 633 32.55 23.60 -11.13
C ALA A 633 32.21 23.45 -12.62
N THR A 634 31.96 22.24 -13.08
CA THR A 634 31.58 21.96 -14.48
C THR A 634 30.07 21.97 -14.67
N ARG A 635 29.28 21.62 -13.63
CA ARG A 635 27.81 21.73 -13.66
C ARG A 635 27.33 23.15 -13.93
N SER A 636 27.95 24.15 -13.33
CA SER A 636 27.60 25.55 -13.52
C SER A 636 27.89 26.10 -14.95
N LYS A 637 28.52 25.29 -15.82
CA LYS A 637 28.77 25.64 -17.21
C LYS A 637 27.73 25.06 -18.17
N LEU A 638 26.87 24.15 -17.68
CA LEU A 638 25.83 23.57 -18.51
C LEU A 638 24.76 24.63 -18.82
N SER A 639 24.35 24.69 -20.06
CA SER A 639 23.24 25.52 -20.53
C SER A 639 22.30 24.72 -21.42
N ILE A 640 21.03 25.09 -21.35
CA ILE A 640 19.97 24.55 -22.21
C ILE A 640 19.44 25.73 -23.01
N ASP A 641 19.66 25.71 -24.30
CA ASP A 641 19.24 26.77 -25.21
C ASP A 641 17.89 26.38 -25.83
N VAL A 642 16.88 27.21 -25.65
CA VAL A 642 15.56 27.06 -26.26
C VAL A 642 15.40 28.11 -27.33
N TRP A 643 15.45 27.70 -28.59
CA TRP A 643 15.22 28.55 -29.73
C TRP A 643 13.73 28.82 -29.89
N TRP A 644 13.35 30.09 -29.90
CA TRP A 644 11.96 30.51 -29.68
C TRP A 644 11.35 31.13 -30.97
N HIS A 645 10.26 30.46 -31.42
CA HIS A 645 9.50 30.87 -32.61
C HIS A 645 8.05 31.27 -32.31
N ASP A 646 7.69 31.49 -31.04
CA ASP A 646 6.33 31.78 -30.57
C ASP A 646 5.28 30.68 -30.90
N ASP A 647 5.70 29.45 -31.14
CA ASP A 647 4.86 28.36 -31.55
C ASP A 647 4.72 27.28 -30.45
N ALA A 648 3.88 26.31 -30.71
CA ALA A 648 3.67 25.16 -29.78
C ALA A 648 4.94 24.36 -29.56
N SER A 649 5.84 24.29 -30.55
CA SER A 649 7.11 23.56 -30.45
C SER A 649 8.07 24.23 -29.49
N SER A 650 8.10 25.56 -29.49
CA SER A 650 8.90 26.39 -28.58
C SER A 650 8.41 26.23 -27.14
N ARG A 651 7.08 26.22 -26.90
CA ARG A 651 6.49 26.01 -25.59
C ARG A 651 6.79 24.59 -25.05
N LEU A 652 6.66 23.57 -25.90
CA LEU A 652 7.06 22.21 -25.53
C LEU A 652 8.56 22.14 -25.20
N SER A 653 9.41 22.75 -26.00
CA SER A 653 10.87 22.80 -25.80
C SER A 653 11.23 23.45 -24.47
N LEU A 654 10.58 24.55 -24.10
CA LEU A 654 10.79 25.22 -22.81
C LEU A 654 10.37 24.34 -21.63
N LEU A 655 9.24 23.66 -21.76
CA LEU A 655 8.79 22.71 -20.73
C LEU A 655 9.76 21.54 -20.56
N LEU A 656 10.22 20.92 -21.65
CA LEU A 656 11.18 19.82 -21.61
C LEU A 656 12.52 20.29 -21.02
N ALA A 657 12.99 21.46 -21.38
CA ALA A 657 14.19 22.09 -20.81
C ALA A 657 14.04 22.26 -19.28
N TYR A 658 12.91 22.78 -18.83
CA TYR A 658 12.62 22.90 -17.39
C TYR A 658 12.59 21.55 -16.69
N LEU A 659 11.96 20.54 -17.26
CA LEU A 659 11.91 19.19 -16.66
C LEU A 659 13.31 18.59 -16.54
N MET A 660 14.21 18.84 -17.48
CA MET A 660 15.60 18.41 -17.39
C MET A 660 16.34 18.98 -16.18
N THR A 661 16.09 20.23 -15.79
CA THR A 661 16.74 20.85 -14.64
C THR A 661 16.37 20.18 -13.30
N ARG A 662 15.48 19.22 -13.30
CA ARG A 662 15.12 18.42 -12.12
C ARG A 662 15.96 17.15 -11.94
N HIS A 663 16.89 16.89 -12.87
CA HIS A 663 17.74 15.69 -12.91
C HIS A 663 19.22 16.00 -13.01
N ASP A 664 20.07 15.19 -12.36
CA ASP A 664 21.51 15.17 -12.61
C ASP A 664 21.78 14.75 -14.08
N PRO A 665 22.71 15.45 -14.77
CA PRO A 665 23.62 16.50 -14.31
C PRO A 665 23.07 17.94 -14.46
N TRP A 666 21.82 18.14 -14.84
CA TRP A 666 21.20 19.39 -15.25
C TRP A 666 20.65 20.28 -14.12
N LEU A 667 20.76 19.85 -12.85
CA LEU A 667 20.18 20.56 -11.68
C LEU A 667 20.55 22.04 -11.60
N ASP A 668 21.79 22.40 -11.99
CA ASP A 668 22.32 23.78 -11.95
C ASP A 668 22.42 24.41 -13.35
N ALA A 669 21.84 23.77 -14.39
CA ALA A 669 21.93 24.25 -15.75
C ALA A 669 21.09 25.51 -15.95
N ARG A 670 21.63 26.48 -16.72
CA ARG A 670 20.90 27.67 -17.12
C ARG A 670 20.04 27.39 -18.36
N ILE A 671 18.78 27.82 -18.31
CA ILE A 671 17.92 27.82 -19.49
C ILE A 671 18.01 29.19 -20.12
N ARG A 672 18.37 29.27 -21.44
CA ARG A 672 18.36 30.48 -22.24
C ARG A 672 17.28 30.37 -23.30
N VAL A 673 16.43 31.39 -23.39
CA VAL A 673 15.41 31.50 -24.45
C VAL A 673 15.92 32.49 -25.50
N LEU A 674 16.28 31.98 -26.67
CA LEU A 674 16.89 32.73 -27.74
C LEU A 674 15.84 33.06 -28.82
N ALA A 675 15.52 34.31 -28.99
CA ALA A 675 14.49 34.76 -29.92
C ALA A 675 14.97 35.91 -30.82
N PRO A 676 14.52 36.02 -32.06
CA PRO A 676 14.79 37.18 -32.90
C PRO A 676 13.94 38.38 -32.45
N ALA A 677 14.44 39.59 -32.69
CA ALA A 677 13.67 40.80 -32.36
C ALA A 677 12.40 40.93 -33.24
N GLY A 678 12.42 40.37 -34.45
CA GLY A 678 11.32 40.51 -35.41
C GLY A 678 11.10 41.97 -35.83
N GLU A 679 9.84 42.40 -35.85
CA GLU A 679 9.45 43.79 -36.14
C GLU A 679 9.55 44.71 -34.91
N LYS A 680 9.78 44.16 -33.69
CA LYS A 680 9.84 44.89 -32.43
C LYS A 680 11.27 45.40 -32.16
N THR A 681 11.41 46.35 -31.24
CA THR A 681 12.73 46.67 -30.70
C THR A 681 13.24 45.51 -29.82
N ALA A 682 14.57 45.33 -29.79
CA ALA A 682 15.19 44.30 -28.97
C ALA A 682 14.76 44.41 -27.47
N GLN A 683 14.56 45.64 -27.00
CA GLN A 683 14.19 45.92 -25.63
C GLN A 683 12.71 45.55 -25.32
N ASP A 684 11.80 45.87 -26.25
CA ASP A 684 10.38 45.48 -26.12
C ASP A 684 10.24 43.97 -26.19
N ARG A 685 10.97 43.30 -27.06
CA ARG A 685 10.95 41.85 -27.16
C ARG A 685 11.50 41.15 -25.93
N LEU A 686 12.60 41.65 -25.34
CA LEU A 686 13.11 41.18 -24.06
C LEU A 686 12.12 41.33 -22.91
N SER A 687 11.42 42.48 -22.86
CA SER A 687 10.41 42.74 -21.84
C SER A 687 9.21 41.78 -21.94
N GLU A 688 8.78 41.53 -23.20
CA GLU A 688 7.67 40.58 -23.46
C GLU A 688 8.04 39.14 -23.05
N LEU A 689 9.21 38.66 -23.44
CA LEU A 689 9.72 37.33 -23.10
C LEU A 689 9.94 37.22 -21.60
N GLY A 690 10.49 38.28 -20.97
CA GLY A 690 10.63 38.28 -19.49
C GLY A 690 9.31 38.18 -18.78
N THR A 691 8.28 38.91 -19.21
CA THR A 691 6.92 38.85 -18.65
C THR A 691 6.33 37.44 -18.82
N MET A 692 6.46 36.86 -20.02
CA MET A 692 5.99 35.49 -20.28
C MET A 692 6.69 34.46 -19.38
N LEU A 693 8.02 34.57 -19.24
CA LEU A 693 8.79 33.66 -18.38
C LEU A 693 8.38 33.76 -16.88
N ASP A 694 8.09 34.99 -16.42
CA ASP A 694 7.59 35.21 -15.05
C ASP A 694 6.18 34.63 -14.86
N GLU A 695 5.29 34.76 -15.85
CA GLU A 695 3.94 34.19 -15.84
C GLU A 695 3.97 32.65 -15.78
N VAL A 696 4.80 32.02 -16.62
CA VAL A 696 4.93 30.55 -16.61
C VAL A 696 5.79 30.01 -15.47
N ARG A 697 6.46 30.89 -14.71
CA ARG A 697 7.30 30.56 -13.54
C ARG A 697 8.44 29.59 -13.86
N ILE A 698 9.00 29.67 -15.03
CA ILE A 698 10.19 28.91 -15.44
C ILE A 698 11.40 29.83 -15.30
N PRO A 699 12.40 29.47 -14.48
CA PRO A 699 13.61 30.27 -14.33
C PRO A 699 14.47 30.14 -15.60
N ALA A 700 14.30 31.07 -16.53
CA ALA A 700 15.06 31.13 -17.78
C ALA A 700 15.45 32.60 -18.11
N GLU A 701 16.53 32.76 -18.84
CA GLU A 701 17.07 34.03 -19.27
C GLU A 701 16.71 34.26 -20.76
N ALA A 702 16.04 35.36 -21.07
CA ALA A 702 15.72 35.73 -22.45
C ALA A 702 16.94 36.45 -23.08
N GLU A 703 17.26 36.10 -24.30
CA GLU A 703 18.36 36.69 -25.09
C GLU A 703 17.89 36.95 -26.53
N ILE A 704 18.20 38.12 -27.05
CA ILE A 704 17.84 38.46 -28.41
C ILE A 704 18.99 38.09 -29.35
N VAL A 705 18.66 37.29 -30.35
CA VAL A 705 19.58 36.87 -31.41
C VAL A 705 19.25 37.54 -32.75
N LYS A 706 20.17 37.48 -33.68
CA LYS A 706 20.01 38.08 -35.00
C LYS A 706 18.91 37.41 -35.82
N ASP A 707 18.95 36.10 -35.86
CA ASP A 707 17.99 35.20 -36.50
C ASP A 707 17.98 33.84 -35.83
N THR A 708 17.07 32.96 -36.22
CA THR A 708 16.94 31.60 -35.70
C THR A 708 17.35 30.55 -36.73
N THR A 709 18.33 30.88 -37.56
CA THR A 709 18.87 29.93 -38.55
C THR A 709 19.77 28.89 -37.87
N LEU A 710 19.86 27.70 -38.47
CA LEU A 710 20.73 26.64 -37.95
C LEU A 710 22.20 27.08 -37.85
N GLU A 711 22.66 27.95 -38.73
CA GLU A 711 24.03 28.50 -38.71
C GLU A 711 24.25 29.35 -37.46
N THR A 712 23.30 30.21 -37.11
CA THR A 712 23.33 31.01 -35.88
C THR A 712 23.28 30.10 -34.61
N VAL A 713 22.53 29.00 -34.64
CA VAL A 713 22.52 28.01 -33.54
C VAL A 713 23.92 27.44 -33.33
N LEU A 714 24.58 27.00 -34.38
CA LEU A 714 25.90 26.39 -34.32
C LEU A 714 26.98 27.38 -33.86
N GLU A 715 26.81 28.68 -34.14
CA GLU A 715 27.72 29.75 -33.71
C GLU A 715 27.52 30.15 -32.25
N GLN A 716 26.27 30.17 -31.78
CA GLN A 716 25.89 30.66 -30.42
C GLN A 716 25.99 29.62 -29.33
N SER A 717 25.83 28.33 -29.64
CA SER A 717 25.78 27.25 -28.68
C SER A 717 27.13 26.54 -28.51
N SER A 718 27.57 26.35 -27.29
CA SER A 718 28.84 25.69 -26.95
C SER A 718 28.71 24.17 -26.85
N VAL A 719 29.85 23.46 -26.78
CA VAL A 719 29.88 22.00 -26.56
C VAL A 719 29.26 21.52 -25.22
N TYR A 720 29.08 22.42 -24.26
CA TYR A 720 28.36 22.14 -23.00
C TYR A 720 26.88 22.46 -23.07
N THR A 721 26.36 22.83 -24.23
CA THR A 721 24.98 23.23 -24.45
C THR A 721 24.17 22.09 -25.05
N LEU A 722 22.93 21.96 -24.62
CA LEU A 722 21.89 21.24 -25.36
C LEU A 722 20.95 22.28 -25.97
N ALA A 723 20.82 22.30 -27.29
CA ALA A 723 19.93 23.23 -27.97
C ALA A 723 18.62 22.54 -28.38
N PHE A 724 17.48 23.02 -27.86
CA PHE A 724 16.16 22.68 -28.37
C PHE A 724 15.80 23.56 -29.55
N PHE A 725 15.56 22.96 -30.70
CA PHE A 725 15.29 23.67 -31.94
C PHE A 725 13.93 23.25 -32.53
N PRO A 726 12.96 24.16 -32.66
CA PRO A 726 11.68 23.90 -33.29
C PRO A 726 11.85 23.55 -34.78
N VAL A 727 11.15 22.50 -35.22
CA VAL A 727 11.22 22.02 -36.61
C VAL A 727 9.84 21.61 -37.12
N ARG A 728 9.76 21.41 -38.46
CA ARG A 728 8.58 20.83 -39.10
C ARG A 728 8.98 19.66 -39.99
N LEU A 729 8.23 18.58 -39.92
CA LEU A 729 8.39 17.45 -40.82
C LEU A 729 7.65 17.70 -42.13
N VAL A 730 8.40 17.94 -43.23
CA VAL A 730 7.85 18.11 -44.56
C VAL A 730 8.20 16.87 -45.40
N GLY A 731 7.17 16.11 -45.78
CA GLY A 731 7.43 14.79 -46.37
C GLY A 731 8.10 13.86 -45.40
N SER A 732 9.33 13.44 -45.65
CA SER A 732 10.14 12.58 -44.77
C SER A 732 11.37 13.30 -44.21
N VAL A 733 11.46 14.63 -44.40
CA VAL A 733 12.61 15.44 -44.05
C VAL A 733 12.21 16.47 -42.99
N LEU A 734 13.05 16.64 -41.97
CA LEU A 734 12.91 17.73 -41.01
C LEU A 734 13.38 19.03 -41.64
N CYS A 735 12.58 20.06 -41.49
CA CYS A 735 12.87 21.40 -42.05
C CYS A 735 12.81 22.44 -40.92
N ASP A 736 13.54 23.51 -41.09
CA ASP A 736 13.45 24.73 -40.29
C ASP A 736 12.15 25.50 -40.55
N GLU A 737 12.01 26.69 -39.97
CA GLU A 737 10.87 27.57 -40.17
C GLU A 737 10.69 28.02 -41.62
N ASP A 738 11.78 28.33 -42.30
CA ASP A 738 11.83 28.75 -43.68
C ASP A 738 11.63 27.59 -44.68
N ARG A 739 11.36 26.40 -44.19
CA ARG A 739 11.24 25.14 -44.95
C ARG A 739 12.53 24.67 -45.60
N GLY A 740 13.66 25.16 -45.13
CA GLY A 740 14.97 24.65 -45.50
C GLY A 740 15.20 23.28 -44.87
N PRO A 741 15.68 22.27 -45.59
CA PRO A 741 15.95 20.93 -45.00
C PRO A 741 17.12 21.04 -44.02
N ILE A 742 16.92 20.45 -42.81
CA ILE A 742 18.02 20.31 -41.85
C ILE A 742 19.09 19.40 -42.45
N PRO A 743 20.37 19.83 -42.53
CA PRO A 743 21.45 19.03 -43.07
C PRO A 743 21.62 17.70 -42.34
N THR A 744 21.83 16.60 -43.06
CA THR A 744 22.03 15.26 -42.47
C THR A 744 23.30 15.17 -41.66
N THR A 745 24.31 16.00 -41.96
CA THR A 745 25.57 16.09 -41.20
C THR A 745 25.63 17.45 -40.49
N LEU A 746 25.50 17.42 -39.16
CA LEU A 746 25.52 18.63 -38.33
C LEU A 746 26.92 19.03 -37.82
N GLY A 747 27.97 18.30 -38.23
CA GLY A 747 29.36 18.58 -37.84
C GLY A 747 29.64 18.31 -36.36
N GLU A 748 30.73 18.87 -35.82
CA GLU A 748 31.12 18.80 -34.39
C GLU A 748 30.43 19.90 -33.55
N GLY A 749 29.13 20.17 -33.81
CA GLY A 749 28.37 21.20 -33.13
C GLY A 749 27.84 20.75 -31.75
N PRO A 750 27.04 21.61 -31.08
CA PRO A 750 26.38 21.30 -29.84
C PRO A 750 25.41 20.10 -30.00
N ALA A 751 25.06 19.45 -28.89
CA ALA A 751 23.95 18.50 -28.91
C ALA A 751 22.64 19.23 -29.21
N MET A 752 21.82 18.67 -30.10
CA MET A 752 20.57 19.29 -30.56
C MET A 752 19.39 18.34 -30.35
N ALA A 753 18.29 18.87 -29.88
CA ALA A 753 17.00 18.22 -29.84
C ALA A 753 16.03 18.97 -30.77
N PHE A 754 15.70 18.38 -31.89
CA PHE A 754 14.71 18.90 -32.83
C PHE A 754 13.31 18.56 -32.34
N VAL A 755 12.45 19.58 -32.18
CA VAL A 755 11.14 19.41 -31.55
C VAL A 755 10.03 19.87 -32.50
N GLN A 756 9.00 19.03 -32.66
CA GLN A 756 7.74 19.39 -33.28
C GLN A 756 6.57 18.99 -32.40
N ALA A 757 5.86 19.96 -31.87
CA ALA A 757 4.64 19.72 -31.09
C ALA A 757 3.43 19.43 -31.97
N VAL A 758 2.56 18.56 -31.56
CA VAL A 758 1.26 18.28 -32.19
C VAL A 758 0.15 19.10 -31.55
N LYS A 759 0.19 19.28 -30.24
CA LYS A 759 -0.79 20.05 -29.47
C LYS A 759 -0.05 21.19 -28.76
N ASP A 760 -0.70 22.32 -28.67
CA ASP A 760 -0.20 23.44 -27.88
C ASP A 760 -0.27 23.09 -26.38
N ILE A 761 0.72 23.51 -25.62
CA ILE A 761 0.81 23.31 -24.18
C ILE A 761 0.65 24.69 -23.52
N ALA A 762 -0.44 24.86 -22.79
CA ALA A 762 -0.70 26.07 -22.03
C ALA A 762 0.16 26.10 -20.77
N LEU A 763 1.35 26.67 -20.85
CA LEU A 763 2.31 26.76 -19.74
C LEU A 763 1.83 27.71 -18.63
N ASP A 764 1.01 28.69 -18.97
CA ASP A 764 0.40 29.73 -18.12
C ASP A 764 -0.97 29.35 -17.54
N SER A 765 -1.51 28.19 -17.89
CA SER A 765 -2.83 27.73 -17.47
C SER A 765 -3.04 27.85 -15.95
N GLN A 766 -4.15 28.49 -15.55
CA GLN A 766 -4.53 28.67 -14.15
C GLN A 766 -5.45 27.56 -13.65
N PRO A 767 -5.53 27.30 -12.31
CA PRO A 767 -6.37 26.24 -11.75
C PRO A 767 -7.87 26.43 -11.98
N ASP A 768 -8.29 27.68 -12.19
CA ASP A 768 -9.67 28.15 -12.43
C ASP A 768 -10.02 28.28 -13.92
N GLU A 769 -9.20 27.70 -14.79
CA GLU A 769 -9.37 27.62 -16.23
C GLU A 769 -9.54 26.16 -16.67
N GLY A 770 -9.90 25.99 -17.94
CA GLY A 770 -10.05 24.67 -18.56
C GLY A 770 -11.43 24.04 -18.42
N PRO A 771 -11.63 22.83 -18.98
CA PRO A 771 -12.96 22.24 -19.20
C PRO A 771 -13.81 22.07 -17.92
N GLN A 772 -13.20 21.81 -16.77
CA GLN A 772 -13.94 21.70 -15.50
C GLN A 772 -14.40 23.04 -14.99
N ALA A 773 -13.53 24.06 -15.04
CA ALA A 773 -13.87 25.41 -14.63
C ALA A 773 -14.94 26.00 -15.54
N ASP A 774 -14.85 25.76 -16.85
CA ASP A 774 -15.84 26.20 -17.82
C ASP A 774 -17.20 25.49 -17.62
N ALA A 775 -17.17 24.20 -17.31
CA ALA A 775 -18.39 23.47 -16.94
C ALA A 775 -19.02 24.00 -15.64
N ALA A 776 -18.21 24.28 -14.61
CA ALA A 776 -18.69 24.88 -13.37
C ALA A 776 -19.26 26.29 -13.60
N LYS A 777 -18.58 27.16 -14.36
CA LYS A 777 -19.09 28.48 -14.75
C LYS A 777 -20.41 28.39 -15.52
N ALA A 778 -20.50 27.40 -16.42
CA ALA A 778 -21.74 27.16 -17.16
C ALA A 778 -22.88 26.67 -16.27
N GLU A 779 -22.58 25.86 -15.25
CA GLU A 779 -23.56 25.38 -14.28
C GLU A 779 -24.01 26.51 -13.35
N ASP A 780 -23.08 27.31 -12.83
CA ASP A 780 -23.38 28.54 -12.06
C ASP A 780 -24.24 29.51 -12.87
N ALA A 781 -23.90 29.73 -14.14
CA ALA A 781 -24.69 30.58 -15.02
C ALA A 781 -26.13 30.05 -15.21
N LYS A 782 -26.32 28.73 -15.35
CA LYS A 782 -27.63 28.10 -15.41
C LYS A 782 -28.40 28.28 -14.12
N GLU A 783 -27.74 28.11 -12.98
CA GLU A 783 -28.40 28.31 -11.67
C GLU A 783 -28.90 29.75 -11.48
N VAL A 784 -28.08 30.74 -11.92
CA VAL A 784 -28.49 32.14 -11.89
C VAL A 784 -29.71 32.39 -12.79
N VAL A 785 -29.72 31.86 -14.00
CA VAL A 785 -30.85 31.99 -14.93
C VAL A 785 -32.10 31.30 -14.37
N LEU A 786 -31.97 30.13 -13.76
CA LEU A 786 -33.07 29.39 -13.13
C LEU A 786 -33.68 30.19 -11.96
N LYS A 787 -32.85 30.69 -11.04
CA LYS A 787 -33.30 31.54 -9.91
C LYS A 787 -34.01 32.80 -10.38
N ARG A 788 -33.53 33.40 -11.48
CA ARG A 788 -34.19 34.58 -12.07
C ARG A 788 -35.52 34.23 -12.67
N ALA A 789 -35.66 33.09 -13.35
CA ALA A 789 -36.92 32.60 -13.89
C ALA A 789 -37.95 32.31 -12.76
N GLU A 790 -37.50 31.68 -11.66
CA GLU A 790 -38.35 31.42 -10.49
C GLU A 790 -38.81 32.71 -9.84
N GLN A 791 -37.94 33.70 -9.72
CA GLN A 791 -38.33 35.04 -9.17
C GLN A 791 -39.36 35.74 -10.05
N LEU A 792 -39.16 35.78 -11.36
CA LEU A 792 -40.12 36.39 -12.29
C LEU A 792 -41.46 35.65 -12.33
N ARG A 793 -41.45 34.33 -12.17
CA ARG A 793 -42.67 33.56 -12.02
C ARG A 793 -43.44 33.90 -10.76
N ALA A 794 -42.75 33.97 -9.61
CA ALA A 794 -43.36 34.37 -8.34
C ALA A 794 -43.93 35.81 -8.41
N GLU A 795 -43.23 36.73 -9.09
CA GLU A 795 -43.71 38.08 -9.32
C GLU A 795 -44.98 38.09 -10.21
N ALA A 796 -45.01 37.30 -11.27
CA ALA A 796 -46.19 37.18 -12.15
C ALA A 796 -47.38 36.60 -11.41
N GLU A 797 -47.19 35.56 -10.59
CA GLU A 797 -48.22 34.97 -9.75
C GLU A 797 -48.78 35.98 -8.73
N ALA A 798 -47.91 36.76 -8.07
CA ALA A 798 -48.32 37.80 -7.12
C ALA A 798 -49.16 38.92 -7.78
N ARG A 799 -48.73 39.38 -8.98
CA ARG A 799 -49.50 40.42 -9.72
C ARG A 799 -50.82 39.90 -10.21
N ARG A 800 -50.88 38.63 -10.61
CA ARG A 800 -52.14 37.99 -11.00
C ARG A 800 -53.12 37.79 -9.83
N ALA A 801 -52.57 37.46 -8.64
CA ALA A 801 -53.37 37.44 -7.42
C ALA A 801 -53.94 38.84 -7.06
N GLY A 802 -53.15 39.89 -7.27
CA GLY A 802 -53.61 41.28 -7.11
C GLY A 802 -54.74 41.67 -8.10
N GLU A 803 -54.59 41.23 -9.40
CA GLU A 803 -55.64 41.42 -10.41
C GLU A 803 -56.97 40.77 -9.99
N VAL A 804 -56.88 39.49 -9.54
CA VAL A 804 -58.09 38.75 -9.08
C VAL A 804 -58.75 39.43 -7.88
N SER A 805 -57.92 39.86 -6.92
CA SER A 805 -58.46 40.60 -5.75
C SER A 805 -59.14 41.90 -6.12
N LEU A 806 -58.64 42.70 -7.07
CA LEU A 806 -59.28 43.91 -7.59
C LEU A 806 -60.56 43.59 -8.38
N ALA A 807 -60.59 42.49 -9.14
CA ALA A 807 -61.79 42.06 -9.84
C ALA A 807 -62.92 41.65 -8.87
N GLU A 808 -62.58 40.98 -7.76
CA GLU A 808 -63.50 40.64 -6.68
C GLU A 808 -64.07 41.91 -5.98
N GLN A 809 -63.16 42.87 -5.71
CA GLN A 809 -63.61 44.14 -5.14
C GLN A 809 -64.58 44.92 -6.07
N LEU A 810 -64.29 44.98 -7.35
CA LEU A 810 -65.19 45.59 -8.35
C LEU A 810 -66.50 44.86 -8.40
N ALA A 811 -66.54 43.53 -8.40
CA ALA A 811 -67.80 42.76 -8.40
C ALA A 811 -68.61 42.99 -7.13
N LEU A 812 -68.04 43.09 -5.96
CA LEU A 812 -68.67 43.41 -4.68
C LEU A 812 -69.21 44.81 -4.71
N ALA A 813 -68.43 45.83 -5.10
CA ALA A 813 -68.85 47.20 -5.21
C ALA A 813 -70.01 47.35 -6.20
N THR A 814 -70.03 46.58 -7.28
CA THR A 814 -71.17 46.57 -8.26
C THR A 814 -72.45 45.98 -7.65
N ALA A 815 -72.30 44.89 -6.85
CA ALA A 815 -73.42 44.24 -6.17
C ALA A 815 -74.05 45.08 -5.06
N ASP A 816 -73.21 45.90 -4.33
CA ASP A 816 -73.65 46.76 -3.22
C ASP A 816 -74.12 48.12 -3.68
N GLY A 817 -74.26 48.42 -4.98
CA GLY A 817 -74.77 49.67 -5.50
C GLY A 817 -73.80 50.86 -5.36
N GLY A 818 -72.53 50.70 -5.47
CA GLY A 818 -71.47 51.71 -5.37
C GLY A 818 -71.66 52.90 -6.31
N THR A 819 -71.04 54.03 -5.99
CA THR A 819 -71.15 55.25 -6.80
C THR A 819 -70.48 55.09 -8.16
N GLU A 820 -70.95 55.78 -9.19
CA GLU A 820 -70.41 55.75 -10.55
C GLU A 820 -68.91 56.07 -10.62
N GLU A 821 -68.42 56.92 -9.70
CA GLU A 821 -67.06 57.38 -9.54
C GLU A 821 -66.16 56.29 -8.90
N GLU A 822 -66.65 55.51 -7.94
CA GLU A 822 -65.96 54.39 -7.32
C GLU A 822 -65.80 53.20 -8.31
N LEU A 823 -66.86 52.91 -9.04
CA LEU A 823 -66.84 51.86 -10.05
C LEU A 823 -65.90 52.17 -11.23
N SER A 824 -65.88 53.46 -11.65
CA SER A 824 -64.91 53.92 -12.67
C SER A 824 -63.49 53.84 -12.18
N THR A 825 -63.20 54.19 -10.95
CA THR A 825 -61.87 54.16 -10.36
C THR A 825 -61.36 52.68 -10.21
N LEU A 826 -62.18 51.77 -9.68
CA LEU A 826 -61.87 50.37 -9.57
C LEU A 826 -61.70 49.71 -10.92
N SER A 827 -62.44 50.11 -11.92
CA SER A 827 -62.30 49.61 -13.29
C SER A 827 -60.96 50.01 -13.92
N GLN A 828 -60.53 51.26 -13.73
CA GLN A 828 -59.22 51.74 -14.20
C GLN A 828 -58.05 51.06 -13.50
N LEU A 829 -58.14 50.82 -12.20
CA LEU A 829 -57.17 50.11 -11.41
C LEU A 829 -57.06 48.65 -11.85
N LEU A 830 -58.19 48.01 -12.14
CA LEU A 830 -58.21 46.63 -12.64
C LEU A 830 -57.58 46.53 -14.03
N GLU A 831 -57.84 47.46 -14.95
CA GLU A 831 -57.17 47.46 -16.26
C GLU A 831 -55.67 47.71 -16.12
N ALA A 832 -55.21 48.55 -15.23
CA ALA A 832 -53.78 48.75 -14.96
C ALA A 832 -53.14 47.51 -14.40
N ALA A 833 -53.75 46.86 -13.38
CA ALA A 833 -53.28 45.62 -12.77
C ALA A 833 -53.22 44.45 -13.79
N ARG A 834 -54.19 44.39 -14.69
CA ARG A 834 -54.24 43.40 -15.77
C ARG A 834 -53.10 43.56 -16.76
N ARG A 835 -52.75 44.80 -17.15
CA ARG A 835 -51.60 45.09 -18.01
C ARG A 835 -50.28 44.71 -17.34
N GLU A 836 -50.14 45.03 -16.05
CA GLU A 836 -48.97 44.67 -15.27
C GLU A 836 -48.79 43.14 -15.09
N ALA A 837 -49.89 42.44 -14.82
CA ALA A 837 -49.89 40.96 -14.69
C ALA A 837 -49.52 40.27 -16.02
N ASP A 838 -50.07 40.75 -17.14
CA ASP A 838 -49.79 40.25 -18.46
C ASP A 838 -48.31 40.51 -18.87
N GLU A 839 -47.75 41.65 -18.52
CA GLU A 839 -46.35 42.00 -18.77
C GLU A 839 -45.41 41.12 -17.91
N ALA A 840 -45.67 40.94 -16.62
CA ALA A 840 -44.93 40.08 -15.73
C ALA A 840 -44.97 38.64 -16.21
N GLN A 841 -46.12 38.12 -16.65
CA GLN A 841 -46.26 36.79 -17.22
C GLN A 841 -45.44 36.61 -18.48
N ARG A 842 -45.39 37.62 -19.38
CA ARG A 842 -44.52 37.54 -20.59
C ARG A 842 -43.04 37.49 -20.23
N ARG A 843 -42.61 38.23 -19.19
CA ARG A 843 -41.24 38.21 -18.70
C ARG A 843 -40.88 36.86 -18.10
N ALA A 844 -41.78 36.25 -17.32
CA ALA A 844 -41.60 34.92 -16.77
C ALA A 844 -41.48 33.83 -17.83
N VAL A 845 -42.39 33.81 -18.80
CA VAL A 845 -42.37 32.86 -19.92
C VAL A 845 -41.09 33.00 -20.76
N LYS A 846 -40.62 34.25 -21.00
CA LYS A 846 -39.36 34.49 -21.71
C LYS A 846 -38.15 33.98 -20.93
N ALA A 847 -38.10 34.09 -19.62
CA ALA A 847 -37.05 33.57 -18.79
C ALA A 847 -37.08 32.05 -18.73
N GLU A 848 -38.22 31.41 -18.61
CA GLU A 848 -38.39 29.96 -18.71
C GLU A 848 -37.92 29.40 -20.04
N ALA A 849 -38.24 30.08 -21.15
CA ALA A 849 -37.74 29.69 -22.48
C ALA A 849 -36.23 29.78 -22.60
N GLN A 850 -35.58 30.76 -21.95
CA GLN A 850 -34.12 30.85 -21.90
C GLN A 850 -33.49 29.70 -21.12
N VAL A 851 -34.11 29.28 -20.00
CA VAL A 851 -33.66 28.10 -19.25
C VAL A 851 -33.70 26.85 -20.13
N LEU A 852 -34.77 26.65 -20.90
CA LEU A 852 -34.96 25.50 -21.80
C LEU A 852 -34.00 25.51 -22.99
N LEU A 853 -33.62 26.64 -23.50
CA LEU A 853 -32.74 26.79 -24.67
C LEU A 853 -31.27 26.83 -24.31
N GLY A 854 -30.89 26.86 -23.03
CA GLY A 854 -29.48 26.85 -22.57
C GLY A 854 -28.68 28.10 -23.01
N GLY A 855 -29.31 29.20 -23.34
CA GLY A 855 -28.65 30.40 -23.81
C GLY A 855 -28.01 31.23 -22.67
N PRO A 856 -26.91 31.96 -22.95
CA PRO A 856 -26.28 32.84 -21.97
C PRO A 856 -27.24 33.95 -21.53
N PRO A 857 -27.14 34.48 -20.29
CA PRO A 857 -27.92 35.57 -19.84
C PRO A 857 -27.72 36.81 -20.70
N PRO A 858 -28.76 37.60 -21.02
CA PRO A 858 -28.59 38.83 -21.73
C PRO A 858 -27.73 39.77 -20.92
N VAL A 859 -26.63 40.22 -21.48
CA VAL A 859 -25.78 41.28 -20.90
C VAL A 859 -26.69 42.49 -20.68
N SER A 860 -26.99 42.78 -19.41
CA SER A 860 -27.66 44.03 -19.05
C SER A 860 -26.73 45.15 -19.43
N ARG A 861 -27.06 45.89 -20.51
CA ARG A 861 -26.48 47.19 -20.72
C ARG A 861 -26.82 48.02 -19.50
N PRO A 862 -25.85 48.72 -18.85
CA PRO A 862 -26.18 49.68 -17.85
C PRO A 862 -27.10 50.72 -18.50
N GLU A 863 -28.26 50.99 -17.92
CA GLU A 863 -29.11 52.13 -18.28
C GLU A 863 -28.24 53.38 -18.25
N SER A 864 -28.07 54.01 -19.40
CA SER A 864 -27.43 55.29 -19.52
C SER A 864 -28.29 56.32 -18.74
N GLY A 865 -27.87 56.55 -17.49
CA GLY A 865 -28.38 57.71 -16.75
C GLY A 865 -27.93 58.95 -17.44
N ASP A 866 -28.91 59.70 -17.88
CA ASP A 866 -28.71 61.09 -18.32
C ASP A 866 -27.98 61.87 -17.24
N GLN A 867 -26.77 62.29 -17.52
CA GLN A 867 -26.12 63.46 -16.92
C GLN A 867 -25.61 64.34 -18.07
N GLU A 868 -26.51 65.25 -18.47
CA GLU A 868 -26.08 66.51 -19.05
C GLU A 868 -25.36 67.33 -17.97
N GLY A 869 -24.26 67.95 -18.35
CA GLY A 869 -23.80 69.17 -17.78
C GLY A 869 -22.46 69.14 -17.02
N SER A 870 -21.40 69.47 -17.62
CA SER A 870 -20.74 70.80 -17.56
C SER A 870 -19.31 70.63 -18.07
N ALA A 871 -19.01 71.41 -19.05
CA ALA A 871 -17.67 71.71 -19.56
C ALA A 871 -16.88 72.49 -18.53
N GLU A 872 -15.58 72.50 -18.77
CA GLU A 872 -14.51 73.39 -18.22
C GLU A 872 -13.61 72.71 -17.17
N GLU A 873 -12.46 72.31 -17.47
CA GLU A 873 -11.05 72.73 -17.59
C GLU A 873 -10.18 71.54 -17.86
#